data_5d534fbec0dc9efd36a7b17a13d059c2
#
_entry.id   5d534fbec0dc9efd36a7b17a13d059c2
#
_cell.length_a   1.000
_cell.length_b   1.000
_cell.length_c   1.000
_cell.angle_alpha   90.00
_cell.angle_beta   90.00
_cell.angle_gamma   90.00
#
_symmetry.space_group_name_H-M   'P 1'
#
loop_
_entity.id
_entity.type
_entity.pdbx_description
1 polymer ?
#
loop_
_entity_poly.entity_id
_entity_poly.type
_entity_poly.pdbx_seq_one_letter_code
_entity_poly.pdbx_strand_id
1 'polypeptide(L)'
;MKLRLPIFGIVVATLLITTRLMGAEATDATPKHTFAIGTNDFLLDGQRFQIRCGEVHAPRVPHEYWRHRLQMAKAMGLNTVCAYLFWNMHEPHPGEFNWSGQADAAEFCRIAQEEGLWVVLRPGPYACAEWEMGGLPWWLLKNEDIKLRTRDPRYLDAAKKYLKEVGRVLGPLQITKGGPILMVQVENEYGSFGRDAEYMGELRQAMLDSGFDVPLFACNPPNDLKHGYRSDLFPVVNFGSGPATGFKALREILPQGPLMCGEFYPGWFDTWGAPHHLGKTDQYLKDLEYMLSAGGSFSIYMAHGGTTFGLWSGSDRPFKPDTSSYDYDAPISEAGWTTEKFFKTREVFAKHLLPGETIPELPASNPVISIAPTELTECAPIFANLGTATIPSAGGVLTMEQFDQGQGCMLYRTTLPAGPAVTLSAVSVHDYGFIFLNGERIGVMDRRSGNFKVPLPERKKEMTLDILVEAVGRVNFGVEVHDRKGLYTPVKFAGAELDDWQVFKLPLDDKMLSDLRYRTVKSGGPAFWRGKFDVKKIGDTFLDLRSWGKGVVWVNGHCLGRYWNIGPTQTAYLPGPWLKVGENEIVILDLLGPEKPVIAGLEKPIYDQLRPELDFAKARRPKVTLKLESVSPVQAGSFAPGAEMQELRITPPAKGRFFCLESLSAMDDKPFAAVAELELLDENGKPLSHEGWTIAYVDSEERDKEDGTAENAIDGQTANFWHTQWGNAQPNHPHRLVINLAQTRTVGGFRYTPRQGEGSVGGRIRNYRIYVGDGLVEK
;
A
#
# COMPACT_ATOMS: atom_id res chain seq x y z
N MET A 1 60.26 -65.34 2.54
CA MET A 1 60.56 -65.68 3.95
C MET A 1 59.28 -65.39 4.74
N LYS A 2 58.76 -66.48 5.31
CA LYS A 2 57.46 -66.53 6.01
C LYS A 2 57.58 -65.86 7.39
N LEU A 3 56.63 -65.00 7.81
CA LEU A 3 56.35 -64.83 9.24
C LEU A 3 54.83 -64.63 9.45
N ARG A 4 54.35 -65.39 10.43
CA ARG A 4 52.95 -65.65 10.82
C ARG A 4 52.41 -64.54 11.74
N LEU A 5 51.12 -64.22 11.55
CA LEU A 5 50.28 -63.50 12.54
C LEU A 5 49.95 -64.43 13.73
N PRO A 6 49.74 -63.90 14.94
CA PRO A 6 48.84 -64.54 15.89
C PRO A 6 47.46 -63.85 15.95
N ILE A 7 46.46 -64.69 15.95
CA ILE A 7 45.04 -64.36 16.15
C ILE A 7 44.81 -64.18 17.67
N PHE A 8 44.30 -63.02 18.11
CA PHE A 8 43.72 -62.84 19.43
C PHE A 8 42.23 -62.81 19.31
N GLY A 9 41.54 -63.84 19.85
CA GLY A 9 40.09 -63.88 19.94
C GLY A 9 39.59 -62.98 21.06
N ILE A 10 38.65 -62.10 20.76
CA ILE A 10 37.88 -61.38 21.77
C ILE A 10 36.49 -62.04 21.84
N VAL A 11 36.23 -62.63 23.00
CA VAL A 11 34.91 -63.12 23.41
C VAL A 11 34.03 -61.94 23.75
N VAL A 12 33.04 -61.66 22.95
CA VAL A 12 32.00 -60.67 23.28
C VAL A 12 30.91 -61.38 24.08
N ALA A 13 30.84 -61.12 25.37
CA ALA A 13 29.73 -61.50 26.22
C ALA A 13 28.55 -60.58 25.95
N THR A 14 27.50 -61.08 25.29
CA THR A 14 26.23 -60.39 25.06
C THR A 14 25.42 -60.35 26.35
N LEU A 15 25.44 -59.24 27.07
CA LEU A 15 24.56 -58.96 28.20
C LEU A 15 23.22 -58.45 27.66
N LEU A 16 22.21 -59.28 27.63
CA LEU A 16 20.83 -58.88 27.37
C LEU A 16 20.27 -58.13 28.56
N ILE A 17 20.34 -56.77 28.51
CA ILE A 17 19.57 -55.91 29.42
C ILE A 17 18.21 -55.71 28.81
N THR A 18 17.19 -56.43 29.29
CA THR A 18 15.78 -56.14 29.04
C THR A 18 15.42 -54.87 29.80
N THR A 19 15.55 -53.73 29.19
CA THR A 19 14.88 -52.50 29.68
C THR A 19 13.40 -52.60 29.35
N ARG A 20 12.58 -52.87 30.32
CA ARG A 20 11.16 -52.58 30.31
C ARG A 20 11.04 -51.06 30.12
N LEU A 21 10.68 -50.60 28.90
CA LEU A 21 10.06 -49.30 28.73
C LEU A 21 8.71 -49.35 29.47
N MET A 22 8.69 -48.84 30.69
CA MET A 22 7.43 -48.32 31.24
C MET A 22 7.09 -47.10 30.42
N GLY A 23 6.12 -47.21 29.53
CA GLY A 23 5.44 -46.07 28.95
C GLY A 23 4.85 -45.25 30.08
N ALA A 24 5.52 -44.17 30.43
CA ALA A 24 4.87 -43.08 31.10
C ALA A 24 3.85 -42.54 30.10
N GLU A 25 2.58 -42.91 30.21
CA GLU A 25 1.49 -42.10 29.70
C GLU A 25 1.72 -40.71 30.32
N ALA A 26 2.18 -39.79 29.52
CA ALA A 26 2.12 -38.38 29.85
C ALA A 26 0.63 -38.06 30.06
N THR A 27 0.21 -38.04 31.28
CA THR A 27 -1.08 -37.47 31.66
C THR A 27 -0.96 -35.99 31.32
N ASP A 28 -1.51 -35.62 30.18
CA ASP A 28 -1.66 -34.27 29.69
C ASP A 28 -2.69 -33.58 30.60
N ALA A 29 -2.23 -33.14 31.76
CA ALA A 29 -3.03 -32.43 32.76
C ALA A 29 -2.83 -30.92 32.64
N THR A 30 -2.82 -30.39 31.43
CA THR A 30 -3.05 -28.96 31.20
C THR A 30 -4.53 -28.69 31.51
N PRO A 31 -4.87 -27.77 32.41
CA PRO A 31 -6.28 -27.46 32.68
C PRO A 31 -6.93 -27.04 31.36
N LYS A 32 -7.92 -27.79 30.91
CA LYS A 32 -8.70 -27.45 29.72
C LYS A 32 -9.64 -26.31 30.11
N HIS A 33 -9.31 -25.11 29.70
CA HIS A 33 -10.22 -23.97 29.79
C HIS A 33 -11.37 -24.15 28.80
N THR A 34 -12.49 -23.51 29.10
CA THR A 34 -13.66 -23.46 28.24
C THR A 34 -13.97 -22.01 27.86
N PHE A 35 -14.32 -21.78 26.62
CA PHE A 35 -14.79 -20.48 26.12
C PHE A 35 -16.11 -20.65 25.39
N ALA A 36 -17.10 -19.80 25.69
CA ALA A 36 -18.44 -19.88 25.11
C ALA A 36 -19.05 -18.50 24.89
N ILE A 37 -19.95 -18.42 23.91
CA ILE A 37 -20.84 -17.28 23.68
C ILE A 37 -22.08 -17.50 24.61
N GLY A 38 -22.19 -16.73 25.67
CA GLY A 38 -23.34 -16.75 26.57
C GLY A 38 -24.50 -15.87 26.07
N THR A 39 -25.57 -15.81 26.89
CA THR A 39 -26.77 -15.05 26.56
C THR A 39 -26.54 -13.53 26.49
N ASN A 40 -25.63 -12.99 27.31
CA ASN A 40 -25.35 -11.55 27.38
C ASN A 40 -23.85 -11.24 27.25
N ASP A 41 -23.00 -12.18 27.71
CA ASP A 41 -21.54 -12.00 27.81
C ASP A 41 -20.82 -13.19 27.22
N PHE A 42 -19.55 -13.02 26.85
CA PHE A 42 -18.66 -14.17 26.68
C PHE A 42 -18.38 -14.82 28.04
N LEU A 43 -18.16 -16.11 28.01
CA LEU A 43 -17.89 -16.92 29.21
C LEU A 43 -16.55 -17.63 29.06
N LEU A 44 -15.66 -17.41 30.04
CA LEU A 44 -14.42 -18.17 30.22
C LEU A 44 -14.54 -19.00 31.46
N ASP A 45 -14.47 -20.33 31.37
CA ASP A 45 -14.69 -21.28 32.44
C ASP A 45 -16.04 -21.08 33.16
N GLY A 46 -17.06 -20.72 32.40
CA GLY A 46 -18.40 -20.43 32.87
C GLY A 46 -18.55 -19.08 33.57
N GLN A 47 -17.49 -18.31 33.71
CA GLN A 47 -17.53 -16.97 34.31
C GLN A 47 -17.58 -15.90 33.22
N ARG A 48 -18.22 -14.75 33.54
CA ARG A 48 -18.26 -13.61 32.64
C ARG A 48 -16.84 -13.17 32.23
N PHE A 49 -16.61 -13.01 30.94
CA PHE A 49 -15.34 -12.60 30.39
C PHE A 49 -15.53 -11.47 29.36
N GLN A 50 -14.97 -10.28 29.63
CA GLN A 50 -14.93 -9.19 28.68
C GLN A 50 -13.61 -9.24 27.92
N ILE A 51 -13.66 -9.45 26.59
CA ILE A 51 -12.49 -9.45 25.75
C ILE A 51 -12.00 -8.02 25.60
N ARG A 52 -10.84 -7.70 26.16
CA ARG A 52 -10.07 -6.47 25.98
C ARG A 52 -8.90 -6.82 25.05
N CYS A 53 -9.18 -6.83 23.76
CA CYS A 53 -8.23 -7.26 22.74
C CYS A 53 -7.49 -6.06 22.13
N GLY A 54 -6.31 -6.33 21.56
CA GLY A 54 -5.57 -5.39 20.74
C GLY A 54 -4.86 -6.10 19.61
N GLU A 55 -4.85 -5.45 18.45
CA GLU A 55 -4.19 -5.94 17.26
C GLU A 55 -2.68 -5.72 17.38
N VAL A 56 -1.92 -6.81 17.27
CA VAL A 56 -0.46 -6.84 17.17
C VAL A 56 -0.12 -7.80 16.04
N HIS A 57 0.16 -7.27 14.87
CA HIS A 57 0.43 -8.09 13.68
C HIS A 57 1.84 -8.66 13.75
N ALA A 58 1.99 -9.96 14.05
CA ALA A 58 3.29 -10.63 14.13
C ALA A 58 4.20 -10.35 12.92
N PRO A 59 3.71 -10.35 11.66
CA PRO A 59 4.52 -10.00 10.48
C PRO A 59 5.08 -8.57 10.46
N ARG A 60 4.50 -7.63 11.23
CA ARG A 60 4.93 -6.24 11.35
C ARG A 60 5.85 -5.97 12.54
N VAL A 61 6.18 -7.00 13.30
CA VAL A 61 7.07 -6.93 14.47
C VAL A 61 8.23 -7.87 14.23
N PRO A 62 9.51 -7.48 14.42
CA PRO A 62 10.61 -8.42 14.37
C PRO A 62 10.36 -9.60 15.30
N HIS A 63 10.59 -10.81 14.82
CA HIS A 63 10.33 -12.05 15.56
C HIS A 63 10.92 -12.00 17.00
N GLU A 64 12.13 -11.47 17.14
CA GLU A 64 12.84 -11.34 18.41
C GLU A 64 12.14 -10.38 19.39
N TYR A 65 11.26 -9.52 18.90
CA TYR A 65 10.54 -8.54 19.70
C TYR A 65 9.08 -8.93 19.99
N TRP A 66 8.59 -10.06 19.51
CA TRP A 66 7.20 -10.49 19.77
C TRP A 66 6.85 -10.50 21.25
N ARG A 67 7.71 -11.13 22.07
CA ARG A 67 7.48 -11.17 23.53
C ARG A 67 7.39 -9.79 24.16
N HIS A 68 8.30 -8.89 23.79
CA HIS A 68 8.27 -7.51 24.29
C HIS A 68 6.97 -6.79 23.91
N ARG A 69 6.51 -6.90 22.66
CA ARG A 69 5.26 -6.25 22.22
C ARG A 69 4.02 -6.84 22.92
N LEU A 70 4.00 -8.13 23.16
CA LEU A 70 2.94 -8.80 23.93
C LEU A 70 2.93 -8.37 25.40
N GLN A 71 4.11 -8.24 26.01
CA GLN A 71 4.24 -7.66 27.36
C GLN A 71 3.78 -6.21 27.41
N MET A 72 4.07 -5.40 26.41
CA MET A 72 3.57 -4.03 26.29
C MET A 72 2.03 -3.99 26.19
N ALA A 73 1.44 -4.85 25.37
CA ALA A 73 0.00 -4.97 25.23
C ALA A 73 -0.66 -5.33 26.57
N LYS A 74 -0.10 -6.29 27.30
CA LYS A 74 -0.56 -6.68 28.64
C LYS A 74 -0.38 -5.55 29.66
N ALA A 75 0.78 -4.86 29.63
CA ALA A 75 1.05 -3.72 30.50
C ALA A 75 0.16 -2.51 30.19
N MET A 76 -0.45 -2.41 29.03
CA MET A 76 -1.48 -1.42 28.72
C MET A 76 -2.82 -1.77 29.41
N GLY A 77 -3.09 -3.05 29.67
CA GLY A 77 -4.32 -3.55 30.32
C GLY A 77 -5.15 -4.50 29.46
N LEU A 78 -4.61 -4.97 28.34
CA LEU A 78 -5.23 -5.98 27.50
C LEU A 78 -5.14 -7.37 28.15
N ASN A 79 -6.15 -8.19 27.93
CA ASN A 79 -6.17 -9.60 28.32
C ASN A 79 -6.14 -10.55 27.13
N THR A 80 -6.26 -10.00 25.92
CA THR A 80 -6.33 -10.73 24.67
C THR A 80 -5.53 -9.96 23.59
N VAL A 81 -4.94 -10.67 22.66
CA VAL A 81 -4.34 -10.09 21.46
C VAL A 81 -4.94 -10.74 20.22
N CYS A 82 -4.95 -10.00 19.13
CA CYS A 82 -5.38 -10.52 17.84
C CYS A 82 -4.18 -10.95 17.02
N ALA A 83 -4.20 -12.18 16.51
CA ALA A 83 -3.22 -12.73 15.60
C ALA A 83 -3.77 -12.72 14.18
N TYR A 84 -3.14 -11.93 13.29
CA TYR A 84 -3.43 -11.88 11.87
C TYR A 84 -2.52 -12.79 11.07
N LEU A 85 -3.08 -13.43 10.05
CA LEU A 85 -2.34 -14.15 9.04
C LEU A 85 -2.57 -13.51 7.67
N PHE A 86 -1.52 -13.49 6.87
CA PHE A 86 -1.57 -13.03 5.48
C PHE A 86 -1.25 -14.21 4.56
N TRP A 87 -2.23 -14.70 3.83
CA TRP A 87 -2.08 -15.90 2.99
C TRP A 87 -0.87 -15.81 2.05
N ASN A 88 -0.65 -14.66 1.40
CA ASN A 88 0.48 -14.45 0.49
C ASN A 88 1.87 -14.54 1.16
N MET A 89 1.97 -14.30 2.47
CA MET A 89 3.20 -14.49 3.24
C MET A 89 3.42 -15.97 3.59
N HIS A 90 2.33 -16.69 3.86
CA HIS A 90 2.40 -18.10 4.23
C HIS A 90 2.46 -19.04 3.01
N GLU A 91 1.94 -18.62 1.84
CA GLU A 91 1.98 -19.37 0.58
C GLU A 91 2.45 -18.44 -0.57
N PRO A 92 3.74 -18.05 -0.61
CA PRO A 92 4.28 -17.15 -1.62
C PRO A 92 4.18 -17.73 -3.05
N HIS A 93 4.23 -19.05 -3.17
CA HIS A 93 3.99 -19.81 -4.41
C HIS A 93 2.99 -20.94 -4.15
N PRO A 94 2.21 -21.37 -5.16
CA PRO A 94 1.17 -22.39 -4.96
C PRO A 94 1.70 -23.68 -4.35
N GLY A 95 1.23 -24.03 -3.17
CA GLY A 95 1.62 -25.24 -2.43
C GLY A 95 2.92 -25.14 -1.62
N GLU A 96 3.62 -24.01 -1.67
CA GLU A 96 4.84 -23.77 -0.88
C GLU A 96 4.50 -22.98 0.39
N PHE A 97 4.29 -23.70 1.49
CA PHE A 97 3.90 -23.07 2.76
C PHE A 97 5.10 -22.75 3.65
N ASN A 98 5.13 -21.54 4.22
CA ASN A 98 6.10 -21.10 5.20
C ASN A 98 5.43 -20.81 6.56
N TRP A 99 5.90 -21.52 7.61
CA TRP A 99 5.46 -21.37 9.00
C TRP A 99 6.67 -21.24 9.93
N SER A 100 7.73 -20.56 9.51
CA SER A 100 8.96 -20.40 10.29
C SER A 100 9.45 -18.96 10.32
N GLY A 101 10.29 -18.63 11.30
CA GLY A 101 10.85 -17.29 11.48
C GLY A 101 9.75 -16.25 11.61
N GLN A 102 9.79 -15.20 10.78
CA GLN A 102 8.79 -14.11 10.79
C GLN A 102 7.37 -14.57 10.46
N ALA A 103 7.19 -15.76 9.88
CA ALA A 103 5.89 -16.38 9.56
C ALA A 103 5.43 -17.42 10.60
N ASP A 104 6.12 -17.61 11.73
CA ASP A 104 5.73 -18.58 12.76
C ASP A 104 4.60 -18.08 13.67
N ALA A 105 3.38 -18.08 13.11
CA ALA A 105 2.19 -17.67 13.86
C ALA A 105 1.89 -18.58 15.06
N ALA A 106 2.31 -19.84 15.01
CA ALA A 106 2.14 -20.75 16.15
C ALA A 106 3.02 -20.35 17.33
N GLU A 107 4.27 -19.96 17.08
CA GLU A 107 5.16 -19.45 18.11
C GLU A 107 4.65 -18.14 18.71
N PHE A 108 4.14 -17.21 17.87
CA PHE A 108 3.50 -16.00 18.36
C PHE A 108 2.34 -16.29 19.34
N CYS A 109 1.48 -17.25 18.99
CA CYS A 109 0.37 -17.67 19.86
C CYS A 109 0.88 -18.31 21.18
N ARG A 110 1.95 -19.11 21.14
CA ARG A 110 2.55 -19.71 22.34
C ARG A 110 3.14 -18.65 23.26
N ILE A 111 3.87 -17.67 22.69
CA ILE A 111 4.40 -16.54 23.48
C ILE A 111 3.25 -15.75 24.11
N ALA A 112 2.15 -15.50 23.39
CA ALA A 112 0.98 -14.85 23.97
C ALA A 112 0.43 -15.62 25.17
N GLN A 113 0.33 -16.96 25.08
CA GLN A 113 -0.10 -17.83 26.17
C GLN A 113 0.86 -17.77 27.37
N GLU A 114 2.16 -17.81 27.13
CA GLU A 114 3.21 -17.72 28.16
C GLU A 114 3.15 -16.38 28.91
N GLU A 115 2.83 -15.29 28.19
CA GLU A 115 2.62 -13.96 28.79
C GLU A 115 1.23 -13.82 29.43
N GLY A 116 0.40 -14.89 29.40
CA GLY A 116 -0.96 -14.91 29.97
C GLY A 116 -1.93 -14.03 29.22
N LEU A 117 -1.84 -14.01 27.90
CA LEU A 117 -2.77 -13.37 26.98
C LEU A 117 -3.54 -14.43 26.20
N TRP A 118 -4.84 -14.22 26.00
CA TRP A 118 -5.65 -14.98 25.08
C TRP A 118 -5.45 -14.49 23.64
N VAL A 119 -5.91 -15.28 22.67
CA VAL A 119 -5.77 -14.96 21.25
C VAL A 119 -7.11 -15.01 20.54
N VAL A 120 -7.43 -13.98 19.78
CA VAL A 120 -8.43 -13.99 18.70
C VAL A 120 -7.67 -14.20 17.39
N LEU A 121 -8.00 -15.27 16.64
CA LEU A 121 -7.31 -15.59 15.39
C LEU A 121 -8.07 -15.04 14.18
N ARG A 122 -7.38 -14.32 13.31
CA ARG A 122 -7.94 -13.77 12.06
C ARG A 122 -7.11 -14.28 10.84
N PRO A 123 -7.42 -15.50 10.34
CA PRO A 123 -6.59 -16.17 9.33
C PRO A 123 -6.93 -15.79 7.88
N GLY A 124 -7.97 -15.03 7.63
CA GLY A 124 -8.46 -14.73 6.29
C GLY A 124 -9.47 -15.76 5.75
N PRO A 125 -9.38 -16.12 4.44
CA PRO A 125 -8.27 -16.00 3.46
C PRO A 125 -7.93 -14.58 3.00
N TYR A 126 -8.87 -13.65 3.04
CA TYR A 126 -8.65 -12.21 2.85
C TYR A 126 -8.59 -11.51 4.20
N ALA A 127 -7.61 -10.63 4.39
CA ALA A 127 -7.34 -9.96 5.66
C ALA A 127 -7.44 -8.43 5.59
N CYS A 128 -7.34 -7.79 4.44
CA CYS A 128 -7.22 -6.34 4.25
C CYS A 128 -5.91 -5.78 4.83
N ALA A 129 -5.99 -5.03 5.93
CA ALA A 129 -4.89 -4.62 6.80
C ALA A 129 -3.79 -3.77 6.11
N GLU A 130 -4.09 -3.02 5.06
CA GLU A 130 -3.12 -2.24 4.27
C GLU A 130 -1.88 -3.09 3.88
N TRP A 131 -2.14 -4.38 3.75
CA TRP A 131 -1.18 -5.38 3.32
C TRP A 131 -1.36 -5.69 1.83
N GLU A 132 -0.27 -5.99 1.15
CA GLU A 132 -0.23 -6.35 -0.28
C GLU A 132 -1.41 -7.24 -0.69
N MET A 133 -2.29 -6.76 -1.58
CA MET A 133 -3.50 -7.45 -2.06
C MET A 133 -4.46 -7.93 -0.95
N GLY A 134 -4.45 -7.25 0.23
CA GLY A 134 -5.23 -7.69 1.39
C GLY A 134 -4.87 -9.09 1.90
N GLY A 135 -3.64 -9.53 1.70
CA GLY A 135 -3.13 -10.84 2.09
C GLY A 135 -3.38 -11.94 1.05
N LEU A 136 -4.10 -11.68 -0.04
CA LEU A 136 -4.31 -12.68 -1.10
C LEU A 136 -3.04 -12.88 -1.93
N PRO A 137 -2.73 -14.11 -2.38
CA PRO A 137 -1.56 -14.37 -3.18
C PRO A 137 -1.67 -13.82 -4.61
N TRP A 138 -0.63 -13.15 -5.06
CA TRP A 138 -0.51 -12.58 -6.40
C TRP A 138 -0.70 -13.61 -7.54
N TRP A 139 -0.29 -14.87 -7.33
CA TRP A 139 -0.36 -15.93 -8.35
C TRP A 139 -1.81 -16.31 -8.73
N LEU A 140 -2.81 -15.96 -7.92
CA LEU A 140 -4.22 -16.06 -8.30
C LEU A 140 -4.54 -15.21 -9.53
N LEU A 141 -3.90 -14.04 -9.66
CA LEU A 141 -4.10 -13.10 -10.75
C LEU A 141 -3.48 -13.52 -12.09
N LYS A 142 -2.75 -14.64 -12.14
CA LYS A 142 -2.34 -15.26 -13.42
C LYS A 142 -3.54 -15.63 -14.31
N ASN A 143 -4.67 -15.93 -13.70
CA ASN A 143 -5.93 -16.13 -14.39
C ASN A 143 -6.63 -14.79 -14.58
N GLU A 144 -6.73 -14.32 -15.82
CA GLU A 144 -7.23 -12.95 -16.13
C GLU A 144 -8.67 -12.73 -15.70
N ASP A 145 -9.51 -13.74 -15.78
CA ASP A 145 -10.94 -13.71 -15.50
C ASP A 145 -11.32 -14.25 -14.11
N ILE A 146 -10.35 -14.50 -13.22
CA ILE A 146 -10.62 -15.01 -11.88
C ILE A 146 -11.49 -14.02 -11.08
N LYS A 147 -12.42 -14.56 -10.32
CA LYS A 147 -13.26 -13.80 -9.41
C LYS A 147 -12.84 -14.08 -7.96
N LEU A 148 -12.03 -13.18 -7.41
CA LEU A 148 -11.57 -13.26 -6.02
C LEU A 148 -12.72 -13.04 -5.04
N ARG A 149 -12.61 -13.66 -3.85
CA ARG A 149 -13.59 -13.58 -2.77
C ARG A 149 -15.00 -13.99 -3.22
N THR A 150 -15.07 -15.03 -4.05
CA THR A 150 -16.32 -15.62 -4.55
C THR A 150 -16.24 -17.14 -4.58
N ARG A 151 -17.29 -17.80 -5.07
CA ARG A 151 -17.32 -19.24 -5.32
C ARG A 151 -16.66 -19.65 -6.65
N ASP A 152 -15.84 -18.80 -7.27
CA ASP A 152 -14.98 -19.21 -8.39
C ASP A 152 -14.09 -20.37 -7.92
N PRO A 153 -14.17 -21.56 -8.53
CA PRO A 153 -13.48 -22.74 -8.01
C PRO A 153 -11.96 -22.57 -7.96
N ARG A 154 -11.38 -21.79 -8.87
CA ARG A 154 -9.93 -21.51 -8.89
C ARG A 154 -9.49 -20.74 -7.65
N TYR A 155 -10.33 -19.85 -7.14
CA TYR A 155 -10.09 -19.12 -5.90
C TYR A 155 -10.50 -19.94 -4.67
N LEU A 156 -11.73 -20.49 -4.66
CA LEU A 156 -12.29 -21.14 -3.48
C LEU A 156 -11.51 -22.41 -3.09
N ASP A 157 -11.10 -23.23 -4.08
CA ASP A 157 -10.31 -24.45 -3.82
C ASP A 157 -8.92 -24.13 -3.28
N ALA A 158 -8.29 -23.04 -3.79
CA ALA A 158 -7.01 -22.57 -3.26
C ALA A 158 -7.17 -22.03 -1.81
N ALA A 159 -8.21 -21.24 -1.55
CA ALA A 159 -8.51 -20.73 -0.20
C ALA A 159 -8.75 -21.88 0.80
N LYS A 160 -9.52 -22.91 0.40
CA LYS A 160 -9.74 -24.10 1.25
C LYS A 160 -8.45 -24.87 1.57
N LYS A 161 -7.53 -24.97 0.60
CA LYS A 161 -6.20 -25.59 0.85
C LYS A 161 -5.39 -24.78 1.85
N TYR A 162 -5.36 -23.47 1.70
CA TYR A 162 -4.71 -22.59 2.66
C TYR A 162 -5.32 -22.74 4.07
N LEU A 163 -6.65 -22.67 4.20
CA LEU A 163 -7.34 -22.84 5.49
C LEU A 163 -7.07 -24.18 6.13
N LYS A 164 -6.94 -25.26 5.33
CA LYS A 164 -6.53 -26.58 5.83
C LYS A 164 -5.13 -26.56 6.46
N GLU A 165 -4.18 -25.85 5.85
CA GLU A 165 -2.84 -25.67 6.42
C GLU A 165 -2.87 -24.82 7.68
N VAL A 166 -3.68 -23.76 7.72
CA VAL A 166 -3.92 -22.97 8.94
C VAL A 166 -4.41 -23.87 10.07
N GLY A 167 -5.41 -24.71 9.80
CA GLY A 167 -5.94 -25.65 10.80
C GLY A 167 -4.92 -26.68 11.27
N ARG A 168 -4.06 -27.18 10.35
CA ARG A 168 -2.96 -28.09 10.71
C ARG A 168 -1.98 -27.46 11.71
N VAL A 169 -1.65 -26.17 11.52
CA VAL A 169 -0.63 -25.47 12.31
C VAL A 169 -1.22 -24.88 13.59
N LEU A 170 -2.37 -24.23 13.53
CA LEU A 170 -2.97 -23.47 14.63
C LEU A 170 -4.13 -24.17 15.33
N GLY A 171 -4.74 -25.16 14.68
CA GLY A 171 -5.80 -25.97 15.28
C GLY A 171 -5.44 -26.61 16.64
N PRO A 172 -4.20 -27.08 16.86
CA PRO A 172 -3.77 -27.58 18.17
C PRO A 172 -3.70 -26.51 19.27
N LEU A 173 -3.69 -25.22 18.94
CA LEU A 173 -3.56 -24.09 19.87
C LEU A 173 -4.91 -23.48 20.29
N GLN A 174 -6.01 -24.16 20.00
CA GLN A 174 -7.33 -23.76 20.47
C GLN A 174 -7.48 -23.98 21.98
N ILE A 175 -8.29 -23.16 22.63
CA ILE A 175 -8.55 -23.27 24.07
C ILE A 175 -9.10 -24.65 24.44
N THR A 176 -9.89 -25.26 23.60
CA THR A 176 -10.44 -26.62 23.76
C THR A 176 -9.35 -27.71 23.80
N LYS A 177 -8.14 -27.38 23.31
CA LYS A 177 -6.96 -28.27 23.27
C LYS A 177 -5.84 -27.78 24.22
N GLY A 178 -6.11 -26.77 25.05
CA GLY A 178 -5.15 -26.24 26.02
C GLY A 178 -4.32 -25.05 25.52
N GLY A 179 -4.58 -24.54 24.33
CA GLY A 179 -3.94 -23.35 23.77
C GLY A 179 -4.68 -22.04 24.09
N PRO A 180 -4.20 -20.89 23.59
CA PRO A 180 -4.74 -19.59 23.91
C PRO A 180 -5.85 -19.10 22.97
N ILE A 181 -6.14 -19.78 21.85
CA ILE A 181 -7.08 -19.29 20.83
C ILE A 181 -8.53 -19.48 21.31
N LEU A 182 -9.23 -18.35 21.52
CA LEU A 182 -10.62 -18.30 21.97
C LEU A 182 -11.64 -18.44 20.87
N MET A 183 -11.42 -17.76 19.74
CA MET A 183 -12.34 -17.70 18.60
C MET A 183 -11.59 -17.39 17.32
N VAL A 184 -12.19 -17.73 16.17
CA VAL A 184 -11.57 -17.60 14.83
C VAL A 184 -12.49 -16.84 13.89
N GLN A 185 -11.94 -15.84 13.19
CA GLN A 185 -12.66 -15.09 12.17
C GLN A 185 -12.72 -15.87 10.86
N VAL A 186 -13.83 -15.75 10.18
CA VAL A 186 -14.06 -16.24 8.81
C VAL A 186 -14.12 -15.05 7.88
N GLU A 187 -13.20 -14.96 6.91
CA GLU A 187 -13.08 -13.84 5.97
C GLU A 187 -12.76 -12.50 6.67
N ASN A 188 -12.90 -11.35 6.01
CA ASN A 188 -12.81 -10.03 6.62
C ASN A 188 -13.71 -9.03 5.89
N GLU A 189 -14.61 -8.37 6.61
CA GLU A 189 -15.49 -7.32 6.10
C GLU A 189 -16.15 -7.67 4.76
N TYR A 190 -16.57 -8.92 4.64
CA TYR A 190 -17.15 -9.42 3.39
C TYR A 190 -18.37 -8.63 2.94
N GLY A 191 -19.15 -8.11 3.89
CA GLY A 191 -20.33 -7.29 3.62
C GLY A 191 -20.03 -6.02 2.80
N SER A 192 -18.82 -5.46 2.92
CA SER A 192 -18.37 -4.31 2.13
C SER A 192 -17.90 -4.70 0.71
N PHE A 193 -17.70 -6.00 0.46
CA PHE A 193 -17.27 -6.53 -0.84
C PHE A 193 -18.37 -7.27 -1.59
N GLY A 194 -19.14 -8.12 -0.89
CA GLY A 194 -20.11 -9.00 -1.52
C GLY A 194 -21.33 -9.29 -0.65
N ARG A 195 -22.21 -10.15 -1.16
CA ARG A 195 -23.48 -10.53 -0.49
C ARG A 195 -23.77 -12.02 -0.56
N ASP A 196 -22.80 -12.83 -0.99
CA ASP A 196 -22.96 -14.27 -1.17
C ASP A 196 -22.80 -15.01 0.17
N ALA A 197 -23.93 -15.27 0.84
CA ALA A 197 -23.94 -16.01 2.10
C ALA A 197 -23.48 -17.49 1.95
N GLU A 198 -23.59 -18.08 0.75
CA GLU A 198 -23.11 -19.43 0.49
C GLU A 198 -21.58 -19.45 0.43
N TYR A 199 -20.93 -18.43 -0.17
CA TYR A 199 -19.48 -18.27 -0.10
C TYR A 199 -18.97 -18.24 1.35
N MET A 200 -19.60 -17.44 2.21
CA MET A 200 -19.28 -17.41 3.64
C MET A 200 -19.51 -18.78 4.32
N GLY A 201 -20.54 -19.52 3.88
CA GLY A 201 -20.81 -20.88 4.35
C GLY A 201 -19.73 -21.88 3.94
N GLU A 202 -19.23 -21.80 2.71
CA GLU A 202 -18.12 -22.63 2.22
C GLU A 202 -16.83 -22.40 3.02
N LEU A 203 -16.50 -21.14 3.33
CA LEU A 203 -15.34 -20.82 4.16
C LEU A 203 -15.52 -21.28 5.61
N ARG A 204 -16.71 -21.07 6.19
CA ARG A 204 -17.03 -21.58 7.51
C ARG A 204 -16.85 -23.11 7.58
N GLN A 205 -17.38 -23.83 6.60
CA GLN A 205 -17.24 -25.28 6.57
C GLN A 205 -15.77 -25.70 6.42
N ALA A 206 -14.99 -24.98 5.59
CA ALA A 206 -13.56 -25.23 5.45
C ALA A 206 -12.80 -25.06 6.77
N MET A 207 -13.18 -24.07 7.62
CA MET A 207 -12.62 -23.90 8.96
C MET A 207 -12.93 -25.10 9.86
N LEU A 208 -14.18 -25.58 9.89
CA LEU A 208 -14.59 -26.75 10.65
C LEU A 208 -13.86 -28.01 10.20
N ASP A 209 -13.80 -28.23 8.88
CA ASP A 209 -13.10 -29.38 8.28
C ASP A 209 -11.58 -29.34 8.55
N SER A 210 -11.03 -28.15 8.78
CA SER A 210 -9.64 -27.94 9.16
C SER A 210 -9.35 -28.17 10.65
N GLY A 211 -10.40 -28.54 11.44
CA GLY A 211 -10.30 -28.94 12.85
C GLY A 211 -10.45 -27.80 13.85
N PHE A 212 -11.00 -26.64 13.45
CA PHE A 212 -11.42 -25.62 14.39
C PHE A 212 -12.76 -25.98 15.03
N ASP A 213 -12.79 -25.96 16.37
CA ASP A 213 -13.96 -26.29 17.20
C ASP A 213 -14.35 -25.17 18.18
N VAL A 214 -13.61 -24.05 18.18
CA VAL A 214 -13.96 -22.83 18.91
C VAL A 214 -14.98 -21.99 18.13
N PRO A 215 -15.66 -20.99 18.78
CA PRO A 215 -16.59 -20.12 18.07
C PRO A 215 -16.00 -19.46 16.83
N LEU A 216 -16.74 -19.53 15.73
CA LEU A 216 -16.41 -18.83 14.48
C LEU A 216 -17.21 -17.53 14.37
N PHE A 217 -16.58 -16.45 13.93
CA PHE A 217 -17.22 -15.14 13.81
C PHE A 217 -16.93 -14.45 12.48
N ALA A 218 -17.74 -13.45 12.15
CA ALA A 218 -17.51 -12.56 11.01
C ALA A 218 -17.69 -11.11 11.45
N CYS A 219 -16.83 -10.20 10.96
CA CYS A 219 -16.92 -8.77 11.24
C CYS A 219 -17.31 -7.98 10.01
N ASN A 220 -18.06 -6.88 10.21
CA ASN A 220 -18.42 -5.92 9.17
C ASN A 220 -18.64 -4.53 9.78
N PRO A 221 -18.49 -3.44 8.98
CA PRO A 221 -18.96 -2.12 9.37
C PRO A 221 -20.48 -2.09 9.62
N PRO A 222 -21.00 -1.13 10.40
CA PRO A 222 -22.42 -1.10 10.79
C PRO A 222 -23.42 -1.18 9.63
N ASN A 223 -23.11 -0.52 8.50
CA ASN A 223 -24.00 -0.49 7.34
C ASN A 223 -23.99 -1.80 6.55
N ASP A 224 -22.98 -2.64 6.71
CA ASP A 224 -22.74 -3.84 5.92
C ASP A 224 -22.99 -5.13 6.72
N LEU A 225 -23.40 -5.03 7.99
CA LEU A 225 -23.65 -6.17 8.88
C LEU A 225 -24.63 -7.21 8.32
N LYS A 226 -25.59 -6.77 7.52
CA LYS A 226 -26.63 -7.65 6.91
C LYS A 226 -26.18 -8.28 5.59
N HIS A 227 -25.10 -7.79 5.01
CA HIS A 227 -24.60 -8.29 3.73
C HIS A 227 -23.80 -9.57 3.95
N GLY A 228 -24.17 -10.65 3.26
CA GLY A 228 -23.53 -11.95 3.43
C GLY A 228 -23.69 -12.56 4.84
N TYR A 229 -24.61 -12.02 5.67
CA TYR A 229 -24.85 -12.48 7.04
C TYR A 229 -25.29 -13.93 7.09
N ARG A 230 -24.76 -14.63 8.09
CA ARG A 230 -25.12 -16.02 8.43
C ARG A 230 -25.35 -16.13 9.92
N SER A 231 -26.45 -16.75 10.32
CA SER A 231 -26.79 -16.96 11.74
C SER A 231 -25.91 -17.99 12.45
N ASP A 232 -25.13 -18.78 11.71
CA ASP A 232 -24.19 -19.77 12.22
C ASP A 232 -22.73 -19.23 12.32
N LEU A 233 -22.52 -17.92 12.09
CA LEU A 233 -21.33 -17.16 12.40
C LEU A 233 -21.69 -16.06 13.42
N PHE A 234 -20.92 -15.94 14.49
CA PHE A 234 -21.13 -14.88 15.47
C PHE A 234 -20.85 -13.50 14.83
N PRO A 235 -21.81 -12.56 14.80
CA PRO A 235 -21.58 -11.27 14.17
C PRO A 235 -20.83 -10.32 15.11
N VAL A 236 -19.84 -9.62 14.54
CA VAL A 236 -19.03 -8.61 15.21
C VAL A 236 -19.07 -7.33 14.36
N VAL A 237 -19.09 -6.14 14.98
CA VAL A 237 -19.17 -4.86 14.28
C VAL A 237 -17.84 -4.12 14.36
N ASN A 238 -17.41 -3.49 13.24
CA ASN A 238 -16.20 -2.66 13.18
C ASN A 238 -16.58 -1.18 13.14
N PHE A 239 -15.91 -0.32 13.94
CA PHE A 239 -16.10 1.13 13.90
C PHE A 239 -14.93 1.88 14.56
N GLY A 240 -14.62 3.08 14.07
CA GLY A 240 -13.60 3.95 14.67
C GLY A 240 -14.16 4.90 15.73
N SER A 241 -15.46 5.12 15.77
CA SER A 241 -16.13 6.00 16.76
C SER A 241 -17.62 5.72 16.84
N GLY A 242 -18.27 6.28 17.87
CA GLY A 242 -19.72 6.17 18.06
C GLY A 242 -20.20 4.78 18.44
N PRO A 243 -19.65 4.13 19.47
CA PRO A 243 -19.96 2.75 19.86
C PRO A 243 -21.43 2.50 20.13
N ALA A 244 -22.17 3.49 20.62
CA ALA A 244 -23.62 3.37 20.83
C ALA A 244 -24.37 3.09 19.51
N THR A 245 -23.99 3.76 18.42
CA THR A 245 -24.58 3.55 17.09
C THR A 245 -24.16 2.20 16.52
N GLY A 246 -22.86 1.84 16.63
CA GLY A 246 -22.34 0.55 16.18
C GLY A 246 -23.01 -0.62 16.88
N PHE A 247 -23.12 -0.59 18.20
CA PHE A 247 -23.79 -1.64 18.97
C PHE A 247 -25.31 -1.68 18.74
N LYS A 248 -25.95 -0.54 18.49
CA LYS A 248 -27.36 -0.51 18.07
C LYS A 248 -27.56 -1.26 16.75
N ALA A 249 -26.69 -1.01 15.74
CA ALA A 249 -26.75 -1.73 14.48
C ALA A 249 -26.52 -3.24 14.67
N LEU A 250 -25.56 -3.63 15.53
CA LEU A 250 -25.33 -5.04 15.86
C LEU A 250 -26.56 -5.70 16.49
N ARG A 251 -27.27 -5.00 17.40
CA ARG A 251 -28.50 -5.51 18.05
C ARG A 251 -29.66 -5.77 17.08
N GLU A 252 -29.65 -5.17 15.89
CA GLU A 252 -30.66 -5.47 14.86
C GLU A 252 -30.53 -6.87 14.26
N ILE A 253 -29.33 -7.47 14.29
CA ILE A 253 -29.08 -8.84 13.79
C ILE A 253 -28.73 -9.81 14.92
N LEU A 254 -28.27 -9.34 16.08
CA LEU A 254 -27.99 -10.09 17.29
C LEU A 254 -28.80 -9.50 18.47
N PRO A 255 -30.10 -9.82 18.59
CA PRO A 255 -30.94 -9.26 19.64
C PRO A 255 -30.45 -9.60 21.06
N GLN A 256 -29.83 -10.77 21.26
CA GLN A 256 -29.21 -11.25 22.49
C GLN A 256 -27.83 -11.81 22.21
N GLY A 257 -26.91 -11.67 23.15
CA GLY A 257 -25.53 -12.11 23.05
C GLY A 257 -24.54 -11.02 23.47
N PRO A 258 -23.25 -11.35 23.60
CA PRO A 258 -22.21 -10.37 23.88
C PRO A 258 -22.11 -9.32 22.77
N LEU A 259 -21.81 -8.07 23.16
CA LEU A 259 -21.46 -7.02 22.22
C LEU A 259 -19.96 -7.06 21.97
N MET A 260 -19.55 -6.96 20.69
CA MET A 260 -18.13 -6.92 20.35
C MET A 260 -17.87 -5.98 19.15
N CYS A 261 -16.88 -5.10 19.32
CA CYS A 261 -16.26 -4.36 18.23
C CYS A 261 -15.00 -5.11 17.81
N GLY A 262 -14.97 -5.56 16.55
CA GLY A 262 -13.85 -6.35 16.01
C GLY A 262 -12.65 -5.50 15.66
N GLU A 263 -12.88 -4.25 15.24
CA GLU A 263 -11.83 -3.28 14.95
C GLU A 263 -12.26 -1.90 15.46
N PHE A 264 -11.53 -1.39 16.44
CA PHE A 264 -11.75 -0.08 17.05
C PHE A 264 -10.52 0.80 16.82
N TYR A 265 -10.65 1.85 15.99
CA TYR A 265 -9.52 2.58 15.43
C TYR A 265 -9.06 3.76 16.30
N PRO A 266 -7.85 3.72 16.93
CA PRO A 266 -7.27 4.86 17.66
C PRO A 266 -6.61 5.90 16.76
N GLY A 267 -6.28 5.53 15.53
CA GLY A 267 -5.60 6.31 14.52
C GLY A 267 -5.96 5.83 13.12
N TRP A 268 -5.03 6.00 12.16
CA TRP A 268 -5.16 5.54 10.78
C TRP A 268 -3.79 5.35 10.14
N PHE A 269 -3.72 4.67 9.00
CA PHE A 269 -2.49 4.45 8.24
C PHE A 269 -2.13 5.65 7.36
N ASP A 270 -0.86 5.70 6.94
CA ASP A 270 -0.33 6.72 6.05
C ASP A 270 -0.17 6.21 4.62
N THR A 271 -0.37 7.11 3.67
CA THR A 271 -0.09 6.88 2.25
C THR A 271 0.95 7.86 1.72
N TRP A 272 1.77 7.43 0.75
CA TRP A 272 2.81 8.27 0.17
C TRP A 272 2.24 9.54 -0.48
N GLY A 273 2.80 10.69 -0.11
CA GLY A 273 2.39 12.00 -0.61
C GLY A 273 1.20 12.64 0.11
N ALA A 274 0.66 11.99 1.16
CA ALA A 274 -0.36 12.52 2.05
C ALA A 274 0.23 12.91 3.42
N PRO A 275 -0.42 13.81 4.19
CA PRO A 275 0.01 14.14 5.55
C PRO A 275 -0.04 12.93 6.48
N HIS A 276 0.86 12.89 7.45
CA HIS A 276 0.81 11.92 8.55
C HIS A 276 -0.51 12.03 9.31
N HIS A 277 -1.13 10.88 9.56
CA HIS A 277 -2.45 10.82 10.18
C HIS A 277 -2.35 10.74 11.70
N LEU A 278 -3.01 11.68 12.38
CA LEU A 278 -3.14 11.69 13.84
C LEU A 278 -4.61 11.50 14.23
N GLY A 279 -4.90 10.51 15.05
CA GLY A 279 -6.24 10.20 15.56
C GLY A 279 -6.68 11.19 16.64
N LYS A 280 -8.00 11.29 16.86
CA LYS A 280 -8.60 12.12 17.91
C LYS A 280 -8.55 11.37 19.26
N THR A 281 -7.45 11.46 19.97
CA THR A 281 -7.20 10.71 21.22
C THR A 281 -8.34 10.84 22.24
N ASP A 282 -8.86 12.05 22.50
CA ASP A 282 -9.92 12.24 23.49
C ASP A 282 -11.24 11.54 23.08
N GLN A 283 -11.57 11.51 21.78
CA GLN A 283 -12.74 10.79 21.28
C GLN A 283 -12.55 9.28 21.44
N TYR A 284 -11.38 8.78 21.05
CA TYR A 284 -11.00 7.38 21.22
C TYR A 284 -11.16 6.91 22.67
N LEU A 285 -10.62 7.67 23.63
CA LEU A 285 -10.69 7.32 25.07
C LEU A 285 -12.13 7.34 25.61
N LYS A 286 -12.92 8.34 25.17
CA LYS A 286 -14.35 8.43 25.54
C LYS A 286 -15.15 7.24 25.02
N ASP A 287 -14.90 6.84 23.78
CA ASP A 287 -15.59 5.72 23.16
C ASP A 287 -15.13 4.38 23.78
N LEU A 288 -13.85 4.25 24.13
CA LEU A 288 -13.31 3.09 24.87
C LEU A 288 -13.97 2.95 26.25
N GLU A 289 -14.06 4.04 27.01
CA GLU A 289 -14.70 4.05 28.33
C GLU A 289 -16.20 3.70 28.26
N TYR A 290 -16.89 4.16 27.19
CA TYR A 290 -18.27 3.76 26.91
C TYR A 290 -18.38 2.25 26.69
N MET A 291 -17.53 1.65 25.85
CA MET A 291 -17.57 0.20 25.59
C MET A 291 -17.32 -0.62 26.85
N LEU A 292 -16.31 -0.24 27.64
CA LEU A 292 -16.00 -0.90 28.91
C LEU A 292 -17.18 -0.84 29.88
N SER A 293 -17.79 0.34 30.04
CA SER A 293 -18.96 0.55 30.94
C SER A 293 -20.20 -0.18 30.45
N ALA A 294 -20.40 -0.33 29.15
CA ALA A 294 -21.50 -1.07 28.55
C ALA A 294 -21.30 -2.60 28.59
N GLY A 295 -20.16 -3.09 29.08
CA GLY A 295 -19.79 -4.51 29.07
C GLY A 295 -19.45 -5.03 27.67
N GLY A 296 -19.24 -4.16 26.68
CA GLY A 296 -18.86 -4.53 25.33
C GLY A 296 -17.41 -4.98 25.25
N SER A 297 -17.15 -6.03 24.49
CA SER A 297 -15.81 -6.48 24.11
C SER A 297 -15.33 -5.72 22.89
N PHE A 298 -13.99 -5.65 22.68
CA PHE A 298 -13.41 -4.91 21.56
C PHE A 298 -12.00 -5.41 21.23
N SER A 299 -11.54 -5.06 20.02
CA SER A 299 -10.14 -5.15 19.61
C SER A 299 -9.65 -3.78 19.14
N ILE A 300 -8.63 -3.22 19.79
CA ILE A 300 -8.01 -1.94 19.40
C ILE A 300 -7.18 -2.16 18.13
N TYR A 301 -7.63 -1.63 17.04
CA TYR A 301 -6.96 -1.73 15.73
C TYR A 301 -6.33 -0.37 15.36
N MET A 302 -5.07 -0.12 15.61
CA MET A 302 -3.98 -0.96 16.11
C MET A 302 -3.68 -0.64 17.58
N ALA A 303 -3.44 -1.66 18.38
CA ALA A 303 -2.76 -1.46 19.66
C ALA A 303 -1.26 -1.21 19.46
N HIS A 304 -0.65 -1.89 18.48
CA HIS A 304 0.69 -1.70 17.96
C HIS A 304 0.69 -1.89 16.46
N GLY A 305 0.97 -0.82 15.72
CA GLY A 305 0.98 -0.88 14.27
C GLY A 305 2.20 -1.60 13.70
N GLY A 306 3.41 -1.20 14.08
CA GLY A 306 4.67 -1.78 13.63
C GLY A 306 5.10 -1.30 12.26
N THR A 307 5.88 -2.12 11.55
CA THR A 307 6.45 -1.84 10.22
C THR A 307 6.07 -2.93 9.23
N THR A 308 5.54 -2.56 8.09
CA THR A 308 5.34 -3.50 6.98
C THR A 308 6.66 -3.71 6.25
N PHE A 309 7.49 -4.61 6.80
CA PHE A 309 8.80 -4.97 6.25
C PHE A 309 8.67 -5.61 4.87
N GLY A 310 9.78 -5.67 4.13
CA GLY A 310 9.78 -6.25 2.79
C GLY A 310 8.98 -5.41 1.78
N LEU A 311 8.37 -6.07 0.83
CA LEU A 311 7.53 -5.46 -0.20
C LEU A 311 6.02 -5.70 0.07
N TRP A 312 5.65 -5.79 1.36
CA TRP A 312 4.32 -6.19 1.76
C TRP A 312 3.33 -5.05 1.99
N SER A 313 3.76 -3.77 1.92
CA SER A 313 2.82 -2.64 1.95
C SER A 313 1.89 -2.69 0.75
N GLY A 314 0.59 -2.52 1.00
CA GLY A 314 -0.45 -2.47 -0.01
C GLY A 314 -0.69 -1.07 -0.56
N SER A 315 -1.90 -0.86 -1.05
CA SER A 315 -2.42 0.45 -1.46
C SER A 315 -3.89 0.57 -1.09
N ASP A 316 -4.30 1.72 -0.56
CA ASP A 316 -5.72 2.06 -0.42
C ASP A 316 -6.32 2.35 -1.80
N ARG A 317 -7.62 2.21 -1.91
CA ARG A 317 -8.36 2.47 -3.15
C ARG A 317 -8.56 3.96 -3.45
N PRO A 318 -8.71 4.39 -4.72
CA PRO A 318 -8.58 3.54 -5.91
C PRO A 318 -7.14 3.11 -6.17
N PHE A 319 -6.15 3.94 -5.81
CA PHE A 319 -4.73 3.64 -5.73
C PHE A 319 -3.98 4.73 -4.95
N LYS A 320 -3.75 4.48 -3.68
CA LYS A 320 -2.95 5.31 -2.78
C LYS A 320 -1.96 4.40 -2.06
N PRO A 321 -0.70 4.31 -2.53
CA PRO A 321 0.25 3.36 -1.97
C PRO A 321 0.59 3.69 -0.51
N ASP A 322 0.52 2.66 0.34
CA ASP A 322 0.74 2.76 1.77
C ASP A 322 2.23 2.87 2.09
N THR A 323 2.58 3.59 3.17
CA THR A 323 3.96 3.67 3.66
C THR A 323 4.40 2.34 4.26
N SER A 324 5.73 2.11 4.34
CA SER A 324 6.26 0.93 5.03
C SER A 324 6.08 1.02 6.55
N SER A 325 6.22 2.23 7.13
CA SER A 325 5.79 2.44 8.51
C SER A 325 4.28 2.25 8.62
N TYR A 326 3.89 1.44 9.58
CA TYR A 326 2.49 1.25 9.97
C TYR A 326 2.28 1.77 11.39
N ASP A 327 2.85 2.94 11.69
CA ASP A 327 2.78 3.57 13.03
C ASP A 327 1.33 3.70 13.50
N TYR A 328 0.42 4.08 12.60
CA TYR A 328 -1.03 4.12 12.83
C TYR A 328 -1.47 5.13 13.91
N ASP A 329 -0.55 5.93 14.44
CA ASP A 329 -0.76 6.70 15.69
C ASP A 329 -1.28 5.81 16.83
N ALA A 330 -0.74 4.57 16.89
CA ALA A 330 -1.14 3.54 17.83
C ALA A 330 -0.67 3.86 19.28
N PRO A 331 -1.32 3.31 20.33
CA PRO A 331 -0.86 3.45 21.71
C PRO A 331 0.56 2.94 21.94
N ILE A 332 0.95 1.84 21.29
CA ILE A 332 2.34 1.34 21.26
C ILE A 332 2.93 1.73 19.91
N SER A 333 3.98 2.57 19.91
CA SER A 333 4.62 3.08 18.69
C SER A 333 5.26 1.99 17.84
N GLU A 334 5.66 2.33 16.60
CA GLU A 334 6.36 1.44 15.65
C GLU A 334 7.55 0.69 16.29
N ALA A 335 8.39 1.40 17.06
CA ALA A 335 9.52 0.79 17.78
C ALA A 335 9.15 0.11 19.10
N GLY A 336 7.86 0.10 19.49
CA GLY A 336 7.38 -0.49 20.73
C GLY A 336 7.52 0.41 21.97
N TRP A 337 7.62 1.72 21.77
CA TRP A 337 7.64 2.66 22.86
C TRP A 337 6.23 2.99 23.33
N THR A 338 6.12 3.43 24.61
CA THR A 338 4.90 4.03 25.13
C THR A 338 4.67 5.40 24.50
N THR A 339 3.41 5.69 24.18
CA THR A 339 2.94 7.03 23.74
C THR A 339 2.10 7.65 24.85
N GLU A 340 1.72 8.92 24.70
CA GLU A 340 0.73 9.54 25.58
C GLU A 340 -0.61 8.78 25.55
N LYS A 341 -1.01 8.31 24.37
CA LYS A 341 -2.21 7.50 24.14
C LYS A 341 -2.15 6.17 24.90
N PHE A 342 -0.97 5.55 25.01
CA PHE A 342 -0.75 4.35 25.82
C PHE A 342 -1.11 4.57 27.29
N PHE A 343 -0.54 5.62 27.92
CA PHE A 343 -0.77 5.89 29.34
C PHE A 343 -2.23 6.24 29.60
N LYS A 344 -2.84 7.06 28.77
CA LYS A 344 -4.26 7.40 28.89
C LYS A 344 -5.17 6.17 28.72
N THR A 345 -4.86 5.28 27.80
CA THR A 345 -5.58 4.00 27.61
C THR A 345 -5.44 3.11 28.85
N ARG A 346 -4.23 3.00 29.42
CA ARG A 346 -3.96 2.25 30.66
C ARG A 346 -4.76 2.82 31.84
N GLU A 347 -4.85 4.15 31.95
CA GLU A 347 -5.66 4.82 32.97
C GLU A 347 -7.15 4.49 32.85
N VAL A 348 -7.69 4.43 31.65
CA VAL A 348 -9.07 4.02 31.38
C VAL A 348 -9.27 2.55 31.82
N PHE A 349 -8.38 1.64 31.43
CA PHE A 349 -8.48 0.23 31.86
C PHE A 349 -8.39 0.07 33.36
N ALA A 350 -7.52 0.83 34.04
CA ALA A 350 -7.37 0.73 35.50
C ALA A 350 -8.66 1.04 36.28
N LYS A 351 -9.55 1.85 35.70
CA LYS A 351 -10.87 2.17 36.30
C LYS A 351 -11.90 1.02 36.15
N HIS A 352 -11.65 0.09 35.24
CA HIS A 352 -12.58 -0.98 34.84
C HIS A 352 -12.06 -2.40 35.16
N LEU A 353 -11.04 -2.50 36.01
CA LEU A 353 -10.52 -3.81 36.45
C LEU A 353 -11.55 -4.56 37.34
N LEU A 354 -11.65 -5.86 37.12
CA LEU A 354 -12.43 -6.72 37.98
C LEU A 354 -11.69 -6.94 39.32
N PRO A 355 -12.39 -7.30 40.39
CA PRO A 355 -11.75 -7.61 41.67
C PRO A 355 -10.68 -8.70 41.53
N GLY A 356 -9.46 -8.39 41.94
CA GLY A 356 -8.29 -9.28 41.81
C GLY A 356 -7.50 -9.15 40.51
N GLU A 357 -7.98 -8.42 39.50
CA GLU A 357 -7.18 -8.08 38.32
C GLU A 357 -6.16 -6.99 38.66
N THR A 358 -5.00 -7.09 38.02
CA THR A 358 -3.93 -6.08 38.08
C THR A 358 -3.34 -5.84 36.69
N ILE A 359 -2.92 -4.62 36.42
CA ILE A 359 -2.15 -4.31 35.22
C ILE A 359 -0.67 -4.40 35.59
N PRO A 360 0.13 -5.24 34.90
CA PRO A 360 1.54 -5.40 35.25
C PRO A 360 2.37 -4.15 34.94
N GLU A 361 3.58 -4.11 35.51
CA GLU A 361 4.57 -3.10 35.22
C GLU A 361 5.03 -3.16 33.76
N LEU A 362 5.58 -2.05 33.26
CA LEU A 362 6.12 -1.96 31.91
C LEU A 362 7.38 -2.85 31.77
N PRO A 363 7.54 -3.56 30.66
CA PRO A 363 8.80 -4.20 30.35
C PRO A 363 9.91 -3.15 30.12
N ALA A 364 11.17 -3.57 30.22
CA ALA A 364 12.30 -2.71 29.91
C ALA A 364 12.25 -2.26 28.44
N SER A 365 12.48 -0.97 28.20
CA SER A 365 12.56 -0.44 26.83
C SER A 365 13.76 -1.01 26.08
N ASN A 366 13.60 -1.23 24.78
CA ASN A 366 14.70 -1.61 23.90
C ASN A 366 15.73 -0.47 23.83
N PRO A 367 17.03 -0.79 23.80
CA PRO A 367 18.07 0.22 23.58
C PRO A 367 17.87 0.93 22.25
N VAL A 368 18.19 2.22 22.20
CA VAL A 368 18.18 3.05 21.00
C VAL A 368 19.60 3.55 20.72
N ILE A 369 19.97 3.63 19.45
CA ILE A 369 21.31 4.06 19.02
C ILE A 369 21.23 5.06 17.87
N SER A 370 22.27 5.89 17.74
CA SER A 370 22.56 6.68 16.54
C SER A 370 23.63 5.97 15.70
N ILE A 371 23.56 6.12 14.37
CA ILE A 371 24.61 5.71 13.44
C ILE A 371 25.14 6.96 12.76
N ALA A 372 26.49 7.14 12.81
CA ALA A 372 27.13 8.30 12.18
C ALA A 372 26.88 8.31 10.65
N PRO A 373 26.81 9.50 10.02
CA PRO A 373 26.70 9.61 8.59
C PRO A 373 27.77 8.79 7.85
N THR A 374 27.34 7.92 6.95
CA THR A 374 28.21 7.00 6.21
C THR A 374 27.86 7.07 4.71
N GLU A 375 28.86 7.29 3.86
CA GLU A 375 28.69 7.33 2.42
C GLU A 375 28.73 5.90 1.83
N LEU A 376 27.78 5.58 0.96
CA LEU A 376 27.76 4.37 0.17
C LEU A 376 28.57 4.58 -1.11
N THR A 377 29.68 3.84 -1.26
CA THR A 377 30.69 4.10 -2.32
C THR A 377 30.61 3.14 -3.49
N GLU A 378 29.86 2.05 -3.37
CA GLU A 378 29.70 1.05 -4.42
C GLU A 378 28.31 1.16 -5.03
N CYS A 379 28.21 1.11 -6.36
CA CYS A 379 26.91 1.07 -7.03
C CYS A 379 26.84 0.01 -8.13
N ALA A 380 25.65 -0.55 -8.34
CA ALA A 380 25.30 -1.49 -9.40
C ALA A 380 24.14 -0.89 -10.21
N PRO A 381 24.42 -0.17 -11.34
CA PRO A 381 23.37 0.39 -12.19
C PRO A 381 22.45 -0.70 -12.74
N ILE A 382 21.13 -0.48 -12.73
CA ILE A 382 20.13 -1.49 -13.16
C ILE A 382 20.40 -1.93 -14.60
N PHE A 383 20.61 -1.00 -15.54
CA PHE A 383 20.83 -1.32 -16.96
C PHE A 383 22.11 -2.15 -17.23
N ALA A 384 23.07 -2.15 -16.33
CA ALA A 384 24.29 -2.97 -16.40
C ALA A 384 24.15 -4.33 -15.70
N ASN A 385 23.05 -4.56 -14.98
CA ASN A 385 22.77 -5.75 -14.18
C ASN A 385 21.49 -6.47 -14.60
N LEU A 386 21.00 -6.22 -15.82
CA LEU A 386 19.84 -6.92 -16.35
C LEU A 386 20.16 -8.40 -16.56
N GLY A 387 19.24 -9.27 -16.20
CA GLY A 387 19.29 -10.71 -16.46
C GLY A 387 18.99 -11.05 -17.93
N THR A 388 18.55 -12.28 -18.18
CA THR A 388 18.13 -12.72 -19.51
C THR A 388 16.78 -12.11 -19.88
N ALA A 389 16.69 -11.54 -21.08
CA ALA A 389 15.41 -11.04 -21.60
C ALA A 389 14.43 -12.17 -21.88
N THR A 390 13.16 -11.95 -21.55
CA THR A 390 12.04 -12.75 -22.02
C THR A 390 11.41 -12.01 -23.21
N ILE A 391 11.17 -12.73 -24.31
CA ILE A 391 10.47 -12.19 -25.49
C ILE A 391 9.03 -12.72 -25.42
N PRO A 392 8.02 -11.86 -25.34
CA PRO A 392 6.62 -12.29 -25.36
C PRO A 392 6.27 -13.02 -26.66
N SER A 393 5.58 -14.15 -26.54
CA SER A 393 5.24 -15.04 -27.68
C SER A 393 4.06 -14.56 -28.48
N ALA A 394 3.92 -13.50 -29.03
CA ALA A 394 2.86 -12.90 -29.84
C ALA A 394 2.13 -11.71 -29.18
N GLY A 395 2.35 -10.57 -29.78
CA GLY A 395 1.33 -9.52 -29.85
C GLY A 395 1.07 -8.69 -28.62
N GLY A 396 1.98 -8.59 -27.67
CA GLY A 396 1.76 -7.62 -26.60
C GLY A 396 2.55 -7.90 -25.32
N VAL A 397 2.70 -6.84 -24.54
CA VAL A 397 3.29 -6.93 -23.20
C VAL A 397 2.29 -7.60 -22.27
N LEU A 398 2.73 -8.55 -21.47
CA LEU A 398 1.95 -9.23 -20.44
C LEU A 398 2.13 -8.54 -19.08
N THR A 399 1.22 -8.82 -18.14
CA THR A 399 1.34 -8.35 -16.75
C THR A 399 2.48 -9.07 -16.02
N MET A 400 2.92 -8.52 -14.88
CA MET A 400 3.99 -9.13 -14.08
C MET A 400 3.64 -10.55 -13.64
N GLU A 401 2.37 -10.79 -13.27
CA GLU A 401 1.87 -12.11 -12.87
C GLU A 401 1.96 -13.15 -13.99
N GLN A 402 1.70 -12.74 -15.22
CA GLN A 402 1.83 -13.61 -16.40
C GLN A 402 3.29 -13.93 -16.73
N PHE A 403 4.23 -13.05 -16.36
CA PHE A 403 5.66 -13.32 -16.40
C PHE A 403 6.18 -14.08 -15.17
N ASP A 404 5.29 -14.55 -14.28
CA ASP A 404 5.65 -15.24 -13.05
C ASP A 404 6.52 -14.40 -12.11
N GLN A 405 6.09 -13.16 -11.88
CA GLN A 405 6.70 -12.24 -10.92
C GLN A 405 5.60 -11.51 -10.14
N GLY A 406 5.65 -11.60 -8.81
CA GLY A 406 4.64 -11.00 -7.93
C GLY A 406 4.99 -9.60 -7.46
N GLN A 407 6.25 -9.28 -7.26
CA GLN A 407 6.72 -8.06 -6.61
C GLN A 407 7.96 -7.50 -7.31
N GLY A 408 8.42 -6.31 -6.90
CA GLY A 408 9.62 -5.68 -7.41
C GLY A 408 9.38 -4.80 -8.63
N CYS A 409 10.32 -4.83 -9.58
CA CYS A 409 10.26 -4.04 -10.80
C CYS A 409 10.30 -4.92 -12.04
N MET A 410 9.86 -4.37 -13.18
CA MET A 410 10.00 -5.02 -14.48
C MET A 410 10.42 -3.98 -15.51
N LEU A 411 11.43 -4.33 -16.32
CA LEU A 411 11.89 -3.46 -17.40
C LEU A 411 11.38 -3.98 -18.74
N TYR A 412 10.76 -3.09 -19.49
CA TYR A 412 10.28 -3.32 -20.86
C TYR A 412 11.14 -2.50 -21.82
N ARG A 413 11.80 -3.15 -22.76
CA ARG A 413 12.73 -2.55 -23.72
C ARG A 413 12.27 -2.78 -25.15
N THR A 414 12.29 -1.72 -25.96
CA THR A 414 12.14 -1.79 -27.42
C THR A 414 13.01 -0.72 -28.07
N THR A 415 13.00 -0.68 -29.40
CA THR A 415 13.78 0.28 -30.20
C THR A 415 12.85 1.23 -30.93
N LEU A 416 13.13 2.52 -30.85
CA LEU A 416 12.39 3.57 -31.57
C LEU A 416 13.21 4.09 -32.77
N PRO A 417 12.60 4.24 -33.96
CA PRO A 417 13.27 4.82 -35.14
C PRO A 417 13.57 6.32 -34.94
N ALA A 418 14.46 6.86 -35.79
CA ALA A 418 14.62 8.29 -35.92
C ALA A 418 13.30 8.95 -36.36
N GLY A 419 13.05 10.19 -35.89
CA GLY A 419 11.84 10.91 -36.24
C GLY A 419 11.59 12.13 -35.36
N PRO A 420 10.51 12.87 -35.61
CA PRO A 420 10.17 14.09 -34.89
C PRO A 420 9.82 13.82 -33.40
N ALA A 421 9.66 14.89 -32.66
CA ALA A 421 9.05 14.82 -31.30
C ALA A 421 7.61 14.29 -31.41
N VAL A 422 7.28 13.32 -30.57
CA VAL A 422 5.96 12.64 -30.53
C VAL A 422 5.60 12.30 -29.09
N THR A 423 4.36 11.90 -28.85
CA THR A 423 3.93 11.42 -27.53
C THR A 423 3.98 9.89 -27.46
N LEU A 424 4.62 9.36 -26.45
CA LEU A 424 4.49 7.98 -26.01
C LEU A 424 3.30 7.88 -25.07
N SER A 425 2.42 6.90 -25.26
CA SER A 425 1.30 6.67 -24.35
C SER A 425 1.08 5.19 -24.10
N ALA A 426 0.65 4.83 -22.88
CA ALA A 426 0.20 3.49 -22.52
C ALA A 426 -1.28 3.55 -22.12
N VAL A 427 -1.97 2.40 -22.12
CA VAL A 427 -3.33 2.31 -21.56
C VAL A 427 -3.28 2.58 -20.06
N SER A 428 -2.34 1.96 -19.38
CA SER A 428 -2.06 2.19 -17.95
C SER A 428 -0.67 1.68 -17.60
N VAL A 429 -0.14 2.14 -16.47
CA VAL A 429 1.08 1.62 -15.84
C VAL A 429 0.74 1.32 -14.38
N HIS A 430 0.93 0.09 -13.96
CA HIS A 430 0.74 -0.35 -12.59
C HIS A 430 2.07 -0.74 -11.96
N ASP A 431 2.76 0.20 -11.24
CA ASP A 431 2.14 1.43 -10.72
C ASP A 431 2.92 2.69 -11.13
N TYR A 432 4.27 2.63 -11.13
CA TYR A 432 5.12 3.78 -11.41
C TYR A 432 6.12 3.43 -12.50
N GLY A 433 5.99 4.06 -13.67
CA GLY A 433 6.81 3.81 -14.84
C GLY A 433 7.83 4.93 -15.06
N PHE A 434 9.11 4.58 -15.08
CA PHE A 434 10.21 5.48 -15.45
C PHE A 434 10.53 5.28 -16.92
N ILE A 435 10.51 6.34 -17.70
CA ILE A 435 10.71 6.31 -19.15
C ILE A 435 12.12 6.80 -19.47
N PHE A 436 12.91 5.97 -20.16
CA PHE A 436 14.28 6.28 -20.55
C PHE A 436 14.48 6.18 -22.07
N LEU A 437 15.25 7.09 -22.64
CA LEU A 437 15.81 6.99 -23.99
C LEU A 437 17.33 6.88 -23.91
N ASN A 438 17.90 5.77 -24.42
CA ASN A 438 19.32 5.46 -24.32
C ASN A 438 19.87 5.62 -22.88
N GLY A 439 19.08 5.25 -21.87
CA GLY A 439 19.45 5.33 -20.46
C GLY A 439 19.26 6.69 -19.80
N GLU A 440 18.86 7.73 -20.53
CA GLU A 440 18.49 9.04 -19.98
C GLU A 440 17.01 9.07 -19.63
N ARG A 441 16.67 9.43 -18.38
CA ARG A 441 15.27 9.55 -17.93
C ARG A 441 14.63 10.80 -18.53
N ILE A 442 13.56 10.60 -19.30
CA ILE A 442 12.83 11.67 -20.00
C ILE A 442 11.45 11.95 -19.41
N GLY A 443 10.93 11.06 -18.57
CA GLY A 443 9.63 11.25 -17.92
C GLY A 443 9.24 10.10 -17.02
N VAL A 444 8.05 10.22 -16.45
CA VAL A 444 7.41 9.19 -15.63
C VAL A 444 5.95 9.06 -16.02
N MET A 445 5.40 7.87 -15.82
CA MET A 445 3.98 7.57 -15.82
C MET A 445 3.59 7.15 -14.41
N ASP A 446 2.68 7.87 -13.77
CA ASP A 446 2.32 7.68 -12.37
C ASP A 446 0.83 7.35 -12.28
N ARG A 447 0.52 6.15 -11.78
CA ARG A 447 -0.86 5.67 -11.61
C ARG A 447 -1.70 6.58 -10.72
N ARG A 448 -1.10 7.22 -9.71
CA ARG A 448 -1.80 8.14 -8.80
C ARG A 448 -2.41 9.35 -9.52
N SER A 449 -1.74 9.80 -10.60
CA SER A 449 -2.21 10.93 -11.41
C SER A 449 -3.04 10.51 -12.62
N GLY A 450 -3.08 9.20 -12.95
CA GLY A 450 -3.72 8.72 -14.17
C GLY A 450 -3.05 9.17 -15.48
N ASN A 451 -1.89 9.83 -15.39
CA ASN A 451 -1.18 10.32 -16.57
C ASN A 451 -0.22 9.27 -17.11
N PHE A 452 -0.58 8.66 -18.23
CA PHE A 452 0.21 7.64 -18.93
C PHE A 452 0.74 8.12 -20.27
N LYS A 453 1.01 9.42 -20.40
CA LYS A 453 1.55 10.07 -21.61
C LYS A 453 2.87 10.76 -21.28
N VAL A 454 3.90 10.54 -22.11
CA VAL A 454 5.21 11.18 -21.98
C VAL A 454 5.64 11.75 -23.33
N PRO A 455 5.95 13.06 -23.42
CA PRO A 455 6.48 13.65 -24.63
C PRO A 455 7.91 13.16 -24.89
N LEU A 456 8.15 12.57 -26.06
CA LEU A 456 9.47 12.17 -26.53
C LEU A 456 10.09 13.27 -27.37
N PRO A 457 11.39 13.57 -27.21
CA PRO A 457 12.09 14.54 -28.04
C PRO A 457 12.26 14.07 -29.50
N GLU A 458 12.68 14.96 -30.36
CA GLU A 458 13.17 14.60 -31.70
C GLU A 458 14.34 13.60 -31.61
N ARG A 459 14.30 12.55 -32.42
CA ARG A 459 15.31 11.48 -32.48
C ARG A 459 16.03 11.52 -33.84
N LYS A 460 17.31 11.91 -33.84
CA LYS A 460 18.13 11.98 -35.03
C LYS A 460 18.62 10.62 -35.52
N LYS A 461 18.51 9.59 -34.69
CA LYS A 461 18.89 8.21 -35.00
C LYS A 461 17.98 7.28 -34.17
N GLU A 462 18.09 5.99 -34.46
CA GLU A 462 17.45 4.93 -33.62
C GLU A 462 17.89 5.04 -32.17
N MET A 463 16.96 4.86 -31.25
CA MET A 463 17.16 4.95 -29.79
C MET A 463 16.48 3.79 -29.06
N THR A 464 17.13 3.30 -28.03
CA THR A 464 16.53 2.32 -27.11
C THR A 464 15.53 3.04 -26.20
N LEU A 465 14.29 2.55 -26.19
CA LEU A 465 13.27 2.93 -25.21
C LEU A 465 13.26 1.89 -24.10
N ASP A 466 13.43 2.33 -22.87
CA ASP A 466 13.24 1.53 -21.66
C ASP A 466 12.09 2.10 -20.83
N ILE A 467 11.15 1.23 -20.44
CA ILE A 467 10.08 1.53 -19.48
C ILE A 467 10.32 0.65 -18.26
N LEU A 468 10.85 1.22 -17.19
CA LEU A 468 11.06 0.54 -15.92
C LEU A 468 9.82 0.75 -15.05
N VAL A 469 9.06 -0.31 -14.79
CA VAL A 469 7.84 -0.27 -13.98
C VAL A 469 8.11 -0.83 -12.60
N GLU A 470 7.82 -0.06 -11.57
CA GLU A 470 7.82 -0.49 -10.16
C GLU A 470 6.40 -0.83 -9.71
N ALA A 471 6.24 -2.00 -9.10
CA ALA A 471 5.03 -2.38 -8.36
C ALA A 471 5.12 -1.84 -6.92
N VAL A 472 4.29 -0.86 -6.58
CA VAL A 472 4.36 -0.14 -5.30
C VAL A 472 3.43 -0.72 -4.23
N GLY A 473 2.76 -1.81 -4.53
CA GLY A 473 1.79 -2.52 -3.68
C GLY A 473 0.42 -2.64 -4.35
N ARG A 474 -0.20 -3.82 -4.27
CA ARG A 474 -1.56 -4.03 -4.80
C ARG A 474 -2.58 -3.44 -3.88
N VAL A 475 -3.68 -2.99 -4.48
CA VAL A 475 -4.84 -2.50 -3.73
C VAL A 475 -5.32 -3.59 -2.77
N ASN A 476 -5.56 -3.20 -1.52
CA ASN A 476 -5.87 -4.11 -0.43
C ASN A 476 -7.36 -4.20 -0.10
N PHE A 477 -8.20 -3.30 -0.61
CA PHE A 477 -9.62 -3.20 -0.27
C PHE A 477 -10.53 -2.95 -1.48
N GLY A 478 -11.76 -3.42 -1.43
CA GLY A 478 -12.77 -3.23 -2.47
C GLY A 478 -12.61 -4.18 -3.66
N VAL A 479 -13.31 -3.89 -4.75
CA VAL A 479 -13.25 -4.68 -6.00
C VAL A 479 -11.91 -4.52 -6.71
N GLU A 480 -11.19 -3.48 -6.39
CA GLU A 480 -9.86 -3.13 -6.93
C GLU A 480 -8.75 -4.10 -6.50
N VAL A 481 -9.02 -5.06 -5.60
CA VAL A 481 -8.07 -6.15 -5.24
C VAL A 481 -7.65 -7.02 -6.43
N HIS A 482 -8.37 -6.96 -7.57
CA HIS A 482 -7.97 -7.56 -8.84
C HIS A 482 -6.85 -6.77 -9.54
N ASP A 483 -5.87 -6.32 -8.79
CA ASP A 483 -4.84 -5.36 -9.19
C ASP A 483 -3.59 -6.04 -9.76
N ARG A 484 -3.56 -6.30 -11.06
CA ARG A 484 -2.38 -6.80 -11.76
C ARG A 484 -1.35 -5.70 -11.93
N LYS A 485 -0.07 -6.09 -11.94
CA LYS A 485 1.07 -5.18 -12.05
C LYS A 485 1.73 -5.23 -13.43
N GLY A 486 2.46 -4.16 -13.78
CA GLY A 486 3.20 -4.06 -15.02
C GLY A 486 2.70 -2.99 -15.98
N LEU A 487 3.05 -3.15 -17.25
CA LEU A 487 2.69 -2.24 -18.33
C LEU A 487 1.44 -2.77 -19.05
N TYR A 488 0.43 -1.92 -19.20
CA TYR A 488 -0.81 -2.28 -19.89
C TYR A 488 -0.80 -1.79 -21.32
N THR A 489 -1.12 -2.69 -22.24
CA THR A 489 -1.13 -2.44 -23.69
C THR A 489 -2.49 -2.03 -24.23
N PRO A 490 -2.57 -1.40 -25.41
CA PRO A 490 -1.43 -1.05 -26.27
C PRO A 490 -0.59 0.11 -25.73
N VAL A 491 0.75 0.00 -25.94
CA VAL A 491 1.65 1.15 -25.82
C VAL A 491 1.77 1.78 -27.19
N LYS A 492 1.42 3.06 -27.32
CA LYS A 492 1.39 3.77 -28.61
C LYS A 492 2.53 4.77 -28.73
N PHE A 493 3.15 4.75 -29.90
CA PHE A 493 4.17 5.68 -30.34
C PHE A 493 3.77 6.25 -31.69
N ALA A 494 3.68 7.56 -31.81
CA ALA A 494 3.19 8.24 -33.02
C ALA A 494 1.83 7.70 -33.51
N GLY A 495 0.95 7.30 -32.61
CA GLY A 495 -0.37 6.74 -32.91
C GLY A 495 -0.39 5.25 -33.29
N ALA A 496 0.76 4.62 -33.53
CA ALA A 496 0.88 3.18 -33.78
C ALA A 496 1.26 2.41 -32.50
N GLU A 497 0.83 1.15 -32.42
CA GLU A 497 1.22 0.26 -31.36
C GLU A 497 2.70 -0.14 -31.48
N LEU A 498 3.39 -0.19 -30.35
CA LEU A 498 4.77 -0.68 -30.26
C LEU A 498 4.77 -2.18 -30.03
N ASP A 499 5.59 -2.87 -30.82
CA ASP A 499 5.86 -4.31 -30.76
C ASP A 499 7.33 -4.57 -30.39
N ASP A 500 7.79 -5.82 -30.52
CA ASP A 500 9.18 -6.25 -30.34
C ASP A 500 9.78 -5.94 -28.96
N TRP A 501 9.00 -6.20 -27.91
CA TRP A 501 9.42 -6.00 -26.54
C TRP A 501 10.38 -7.07 -26.04
N GLN A 502 11.43 -6.63 -25.35
CA GLN A 502 12.27 -7.45 -24.47
C GLN A 502 11.92 -7.11 -23.02
N VAL A 503 11.60 -8.13 -22.25
CA VAL A 503 11.16 -7.96 -20.85
C VAL A 503 12.19 -8.54 -19.91
N PHE A 504 12.60 -7.77 -18.90
CA PHE A 504 13.57 -8.17 -17.88
C PHE A 504 12.93 -8.15 -16.51
N LYS A 505 13.00 -9.27 -15.82
CA LYS A 505 12.50 -9.43 -14.44
C LYS A 505 13.48 -8.82 -13.44
N LEU A 506 12.95 -8.12 -12.45
CA LEU A 506 13.69 -7.51 -11.33
C LEU A 506 12.89 -7.78 -10.04
N PRO A 507 12.86 -9.04 -9.56
CA PRO A 507 12.00 -9.45 -8.45
C PRO A 507 12.43 -8.88 -7.09
N LEU A 508 13.65 -8.37 -6.98
CA LEU A 508 14.25 -7.84 -5.74
C LEU A 508 14.38 -8.91 -4.64
N ASP A 509 14.52 -10.17 -5.03
CA ASP A 509 14.74 -11.30 -4.14
C ASP A 509 16.24 -11.47 -3.80
N ASP A 510 16.53 -12.33 -2.82
CA ASP A 510 17.90 -12.60 -2.34
C ASP A 510 18.82 -13.06 -3.47
N LYS A 511 18.30 -13.85 -4.40
CA LYS A 511 19.07 -14.34 -5.56
C LYS A 511 19.49 -13.18 -6.44
N MET A 512 18.57 -12.30 -6.81
CA MET A 512 18.90 -11.11 -7.61
C MET A 512 19.93 -10.23 -6.90
N LEU A 513 19.72 -9.95 -5.61
CA LEU A 513 20.63 -9.11 -4.83
C LEU A 513 22.04 -9.69 -4.77
N SER A 514 22.19 -11.02 -4.64
CA SER A 514 23.50 -11.71 -4.62
C SER A 514 24.23 -11.68 -5.97
N ASP A 515 23.50 -11.61 -7.08
CA ASP A 515 24.04 -11.59 -8.45
C ASP A 515 24.50 -10.19 -8.92
N LEU A 516 24.21 -9.13 -8.14
CA LEU A 516 24.56 -7.74 -8.49
C LEU A 516 26.05 -7.50 -8.59
N ARG A 517 26.45 -6.82 -9.67
CA ARG A 517 27.86 -6.46 -9.94
C ARG A 517 28.09 -5.00 -9.59
N TYR A 518 28.69 -4.78 -8.43
CA TYR A 518 28.99 -3.46 -7.92
C TYR A 518 30.29 -2.88 -8.51
N ARG A 519 30.33 -1.56 -8.62
CA ARG A 519 31.49 -0.77 -9.08
C ARG A 519 31.62 0.48 -8.21
N THR A 520 32.88 0.97 -8.04
CA THR A 520 33.15 2.25 -7.38
C THR A 520 32.97 3.39 -8.41
N VAL A 521 31.74 3.61 -8.88
CA VAL A 521 31.40 4.63 -9.90
C VAL A 521 30.07 5.28 -9.49
N LYS A 522 30.00 6.60 -9.60
CA LYS A 522 28.72 7.32 -9.40
C LYS A 522 27.78 7.04 -10.56
N SER A 523 26.54 6.62 -10.24
CA SER A 523 25.45 6.50 -11.21
C SER A 523 24.48 7.67 -11.04
N GLY A 524 24.09 8.29 -12.14
CA GLY A 524 23.02 9.30 -12.12
C GLY A 524 21.63 8.73 -12.41
N GLY A 525 21.51 7.41 -12.64
CA GLY A 525 20.27 6.70 -12.96
C GLY A 525 19.89 5.68 -11.88
N PRO A 526 18.87 4.82 -12.16
CA PRO A 526 18.41 3.81 -11.22
C PRO A 526 19.53 2.79 -10.94
N ALA A 527 19.84 2.60 -9.65
CA ALA A 527 20.96 1.75 -9.23
C ALA A 527 20.75 1.20 -7.83
N PHE A 528 21.40 0.06 -7.56
CA PHE A 528 21.63 -0.41 -6.20
C PHE A 528 22.91 0.22 -5.66
N TRP A 529 22.86 0.74 -4.45
CA TRP A 529 23.97 1.30 -3.72
C TRP A 529 24.31 0.40 -2.54
N ARG A 530 25.61 0.16 -2.33
CA ARG A 530 26.07 -0.68 -1.24
C ARG A 530 27.15 0.03 -0.43
N GLY A 531 27.10 -0.18 0.88
CA GLY A 531 28.10 0.32 1.81
C GLY A 531 28.09 -0.46 3.11
N LYS A 532 29.01 -0.08 4.01
CA LYS A 532 29.18 -0.70 5.32
C LYS A 532 29.25 0.37 6.39
N PHE A 533 28.70 0.07 7.55
CA PHE A 533 28.75 0.94 8.72
C PHE A 533 29.02 0.13 9.99
N ASP A 534 29.64 0.76 10.99
CA ASP A 534 30.00 0.11 12.24
C ASP A 534 29.02 0.43 13.36
N VAL A 535 28.62 -0.59 14.12
CA VAL A 535 27.78 -0.49 15.31
C VAL A 535 28.58 -0.91 16.54
N LYS A 536 28.66 -0.03 17.54
CA LYS A 536 29.38 -0.30 18.80
C LYS A 536 28.53 -1.05 19.82
N LYS A 537 27.23 -0.84 19.81
CA LYS A 537 26.25 -1.43 20.74
C LYS A 537 24.94 -1.66 19.97
N ILE A 538 24.33 -2.83 20.19
CA ILE A 538 23.04 -3.17 19.60
C ILE A 538 21.93 -2.27 20.17
N GLY A 539 21.07 -1.77 19.31
CA GLY A 539 19.87 -1.00 19.64
C GLY A 539 19.10 -0.60 18.40
N ASP A 540 17.86 -0.21 18.59
CA ASP A 540 16.96 0.26 17.52
C ASP A 540 17.46 1.60 16.98
N THR A 541 17.22 1.85 15.70
CA THR A 541 17.51 3.14 15.06
C THR A 541 16.56 3.37 13.89
N PHE A 542 16.55 4.60 13.36
CA PHE A 542 15.75 4.99 12.19
C PHE A 542 16.69 5.53 11.12
N LEU A 543 16.81 4.81 10.00
CA LEU A 543 17.68 5.25 8.90
C LEU A 543 17.11 6.50 8.24
N ASP A 544 17.89 7.56 8.19
CA ASP A 544 17.57 8.81 7.51
C ASP A 544 17.72 8.63 6.00
N LEU A 545 16.61 8.68 5.28
CA LEU A 545 16.53 8.49 3.83
C LEU A 545 16.22 9.78 3.05
N ARG A 546 16.29 10.96 3.69
CA ARG A 546 15.96 12.25 3.07
C ARG A 546 16.84 12.65 1.89
N SER A 547 18.07 12.11 1.79
CA SER A 547 18.97 12.33 0.65
C SER A 547 18.78 11.34 -0.50
N TRP A 548 17.89 10.36 -0.32
CA TRP A 548 17.53 9.32 -1.29
C TRP A 548 16.22 9.68 -2.00
N GLY A 549 15.99 9.09 -3.17
CA GLY A 549 14.82 9.40 -3.99
C GLY A 549 13.63 8.50 -3.70
N LYS A 550 13.60 7.33 -4.34
CA LYS A 550 12.52 6.34 -4.24
C LYS A 550 13.09 4.94 -4.43
N GLY A 551 12.69 4.01 -3.59
CA GLY A 551 13.15 2.63 -3.73
C GLY A 551 12.94 1.75 -2.52
N VAL A 552 13.92 0.88 -2.25
CA VAL A 552 13.86 -0.16 -1.21
C VAL A 552 15.21 -0.23 -0.47
N VAL A 553 15.20 -0.55 0.83
CA VAL A 553 16.41 -0.63 1.66
C VAL A 553 16.52 -1.97 2.36
N TRP A 554 17.75 -2.52 2.41
CA TRP A 554 18.12 -3.77 3.11
C TRP A 554 19.30 -3.53 4.04
N VAL A 555 19.27 -4.13 5.21
CA VAL A 555 20.40 -4.17 6.16
C VAL A 555 20.65 -5.63 6.57
N ASN A 556 21.87 -6.10 6.40
CA ASN A 556 22.29 -7.49 6.70
C ASN A 556 21.35 -8.55 6.06
N GLY A 557 20.80 -8.28 4.85
CA GLY A 557 19.83 -9.13 4.17
C GLY A 557 18.38 -8.92 4.56
N HIS A 558 18.07 -8.17 5.62
CA HIS A 558 16.70 -7.86 6.01
C HIS A 558 16.15 -6.67 5.21
N CYS A 559 15.06 -6.87 4.48
CA CYS A 559 14.37 -5.81 3.76
C CYS A 559 13.53 -4.95 4.71
N LEU A 560 13.90 -3.68 4.90
CA LEU A 560 13.22 -2.76 5.80
C LEU A 560 11.93 -2.19 5.18
N GLY A 561 11.80 -2.27 3.86
CA GLY A 561 10.63 -1.78 3.14
C GLY A 561 10.95 -0.75 2.07
N ARG A 562 9.88 -0.18 1.49
CA ARG A 562 9.95 0.89 0.50
C ARG A 562 10.15 2.24 1.18
N TYR A 563 10.79 3.15 0.48
CA TYR A 563 10.88 4.55 0.85
C TYR A 563 10.58 5.45 -0.36
N TRP A 564 10.15 6.67 -0.09
CA TRP A 564 9.89 7.69 -1.11
C TRP A 564 10.08 9.07 -0.50
N ASN A 565 10.92 9.90 -1.12
CA ASN A 565 11.28 11.21 -0.59
C ASN A 565 10.12 12.23 -0.55
N ILE A 566 8.98 11.94 -1.19
CA ILE A 566 7.79 12.80 -1.09
C ILE A 566 7.18 12.80 0.32
N GLY A 567 7.48 11.79 1.15
CA GLY A 567 6.96 11.65 2.51
C GLY A 567 5.53 11.10 2.58
N PRO A 568 4.94 11.10 3.76
CA PRO A 568 5.28 11.85 4.98
C PRO A 568 6.46 11.26 5.77
N THR A 569 6.65 9.94 5.72
CA THR A 569 7.71 9.23 6.42
C THR A 569 9.04 9.39 5.68
N GLN A 570 10.09 9.85 6.39
CA GLN A 570 11.42 10.08 5.82
C GLN A 570 12.50 9.17 6.40
N THR A 571 12.11 8.24 7.26
CA THR A 571 13.00 7.28 7.91
C THR A 571 12.51 5.85 7.73
N ALA A 572 13.43 4.87 7.76
CA ALA A 572 13.09 3.45 7.84
C ALA A 572 13.51 2.90 9.21
N TYR A 573 12.58 2.22 9.91
CA TYR A 573 12.87 1.57 11.18
C TYR A 573 13.82 0.40 10.99
N LEU A 574 14.93 0.40 11.73
CA LEU A 574 15.94 -0.66 11.76
C LEU A 574 15.99 -1.26 13.16
N PRO A 575 15.43 -2.44 13.36
CA PRO A 575 15.42 -3.14 14.65
C PRO A 575 16.83 -3.56 15.10
N GLY A 576 17.10 -3.41 16.39
CA GLY A 576 18.38 -3.81 16.99
C GLY A 576 18.79 -5.27 16.74
N PRO A 577 17.90 -6.27 16.83
CA PRO A 577 18.22 -7.67 16.54
C PRO A 577 18.77 -7.95 15.14
N TRP A 578 18.46 -7.09 14.15
CA TRP A 578 18.99 -7.23 12.79
C TRP A 578 20.37 -6.61 12.59
N LEU A 579 20.89 -5.97 13.64
CA LEU A 579 22.25 -5.43 13.70
C LEU A 579 23.21 -6.39 14.43
N LYS A 580 24.48 -6.29 14.09
CA LYS A 580 25.57 -6.94 14.82
C LYS A 580 26.58 -5.91 15.28
N VAL A 581 27.28 -6.18 16.39
CA VAL A 581 28.41 -5.34 16.83
C VAL A 581 29.52 -5.44 15.80
N GLY A 582 30.10 -4.31 15.42
CA GLY A 582 31.06 -4.20 14.33
C GLY A 582 30.41 -3.88 13.00
N GLU A 583 30.94 -4.41 11.91
CA GLU A 583 30.55 -4.09 10.54
C GLU A 583 29.18 -4.67 10.17
N ASN A 584 28.32 -3.82 9.61
CA ASN A 584 27.00 -4.14 9.05
C ASN A 584 26.95 -3.70 7.60
N GLU A 585 26.30 -4.48 6.74
CA GLU A 585 26.10 -4.16 5.32
C GLU A 585 24.73 -3.50 5.10
N ILE A 586 24.71 -2.50 4.24
CA ILE A 586 23.48 -1.88 3.75
C ILE A 586 23.46 -1.86 2.22
N VAL A 587 22.29 -2.20 1.66
CA VAL A 587 21.97 -2.09 0.24
C VAL A 587 20.74 -1.21 0.07
N ILE A 588 20.80 -0.24 -0.83
CA ILE A 588 19.69 0.64 -1.17
C ILE A 588 19.47 0.62 -2.67
N LEU A 589 18.31 0.19 -3.12
CA LEU A 589 17.83 0.47 -4.47
C LEU A 589 17.32 1.89 -4.51
N ASP A 590 17.86 2.73 -5.40
CA ASP A 590 17.29 4.05 -5.68
C ASP A 590 16.95 4.18 -7.16
N LEU A 591 15.68 4.43 -7.45
CA LEU A 591 15.12 4.50 -8.81
C LEU A 591 15.18 5.92 -9.39
N LEU A 592 15.33 6.94 -8.54
CA LEU A 592 15.38 8.35 -8.95
C LEU A 592 16.83 8.89 -9.03
N GLY A 593 17.76 8.26 -8.33
CA GLY A 593 19.11 8.70 -8.09
C GLY A 593 19.19 9.56 -6.81
N PRO A 594 20.09 9.21 -5.86
CA PRO A 594 20.22 9.94 -4.61
C PRO A 594 20.85 11.33 -4.84
N GLU A 595 20.41 12.32 -4.05
CA GLU A 595 21.10 13.63 -3.99
C GLU A 595 22.52 13.45 -3.44
N LYS A 596 22.65 12.66 -2.37
CA LYS A 596 23.91 12.19 -1.79
C LYS A 596 23.72 10.76 -1.31
N PRO A 597 24.61 9.83 -1.69
CA PRO A 597 24.52 8.44 -1.26
C PRO A 597 25.01 8.27 0.21
N VAL A 598 24.36 8.94 1.16
CA VAL A 598 24.69 8.95 2.58
C VAL A 598 23.54 8.42 3.39
N ILE A 599 23.81 7.59 4.39
CA ILE A 599 22.86 7.17 5.42
C ILE A 599 23.32 7.64 6.79
N ALA A 600 22.39 7.80 7.70
CA ALA A 600 22.62 7.97 9.13
C ALA A 600 21.54 7.26 9.92
N GLY A 601 21.83 6.82 11.14
CA GLY A 601 20.82 6.29 12.06
C GLY A 601 20.40 7.35 13.08
N LEU A 602 19.12 7.63 13.15
CA LEU A 602 18.49 8.56 14.08
C LEU A 602 17.89 7.83 15.27
N GLU A 603 17.83 8.50 16.42
CA GLU A 603 17.19 7.96 17.64
C GLU A 603 15.66 8.09 17.62
N LYS A 604 15.10 8.86 16.68
CA LYS A 604 13.67 9.09 16.52
C LYS A 604 13.27 9.06 15.05
N PRO A 605 12.06 8.58 14.73
CA PRO A 605 11.52 8.61 13.38
C PRO A 605 11.17 10.03 12.93
N ILE A 606 10.98 10.18 11.61
CA ILE A 606 10.42 11.35 10.97
C ILE A 606 9.19 10.87 10.19
N TYR A 607 7.98 11.15 10.71
CA TYR A 607 6.71 10.69 10.14
C TYR A 607 5.91 11.79 9.43
N ASP A 608 6.24 13.07 9.63
CA ASP A 608 5.40 14.22 9.28
C ASP A 608 6.05 15.20 8.29
N GLN A 609 7.04 14.76 7.53
CA GLN A 609 7.75 15.62 6.60
C GLN A 609 7.34 15.34 5.15
N LEU A 610 6.32 16.04 4.65
CA LEU A 610 5.96 16.08 3.24
C LEU A 610 6.92 16.95 2.43
N ARG A 611 7.22 16.49 1.19
CA ARG A 611 8.04 17.22 0.21
C ARG A 611 7.31 17.19 -1.15
N PRO A 612 6.18 17.90 -1.26
CA PRO A 612 5.33 17.86 -2.47
C PRO A 612 6.04 18.43 -3.71
N GLU A 613 7.09 19.23 -3.54
CA GLU A 613 7.93 19.73 -4.63
C GLU A 613 8.73 18.62 -5.34
N LEU A 614 8.90 17.46 -4.70
CA LEU A 614 9.56 16.28 -5.26
C LEU A 614 8.58 15.27 -5.87
N ASP A 615 7.28 15.46 -5.66
CA ASP A 615 6.25 14.57 -6.18
C ASP A 615 5.94 14.90 -7.65
N PHE A 616 6.29 14.00 -8.56
CA PHE A 616 6.02 14.19 -10.00
C PHE A 616 4.52 14.30 -10.30
N ALA A 617 3.65 13.66 -9.52
CA ALA A 617 2.20 13.80 -9.66
C ALA A 617 1.69 15.18 -9.22
N LYS A 618 2.42 15.84 -8.29
CA LYS A 618 2.09 17.15 -7.73
C LYS A 618 3.11 18.22 -8.08
N ALA A 619 4.21 17.87 -8.78
CA ALA A 619 5.26 18.79 -9.14
C ALA A 619 4.66 19.99 -9.88
N ARG A 620 4.96 21.17 -9.37
CA ARG A 620 4.51 22.42 -10.00
C ARG A 620 5.18 22.53 -11.36
N ARG A 621 4.42 22.97 -12.35
CA ARG A 621 4.97 23.30 -13.67
C ARG A 621 6.13 24.30 -13.52
N PRO A 622 7.13 24.27 -14.42
CA PRO A 622 8.17 25.28 -14.42
C PRO A 622 7.54 26.69 -14.36
N LYS A 623 8.07 27.54 -13.49
CA LYS A 623 7.62 28.93 -13.45
C LYS A 623 7.95 29.57 -14.78
N VAL A 624 6.91 29.97 -15.49
CA VAL A 624 6.99 30.70 -16.75
C VAL A 624 6.27 32.03 -16.58
N THR A 625 6.70 33.04 -17.30
CA THR A 625 6.05 34.34 -17.31
C THR A 625 5.03 34.38 -18.44
N LEU A 626 3.76 34.63 -18.09
CA LEU A 626 2.70 34.83 -19.08
C LEU A 626 2.73 36.31 -19.55
N LYS A 627 2.80 36.49 -20.87
CA LYS A 627 2.89 37.83 -21.51
C LYS A 627 1.63 38.14 -22.30
N LEU A 628 0.53 38.42 -21.62
CA LEU A 628 -0.72 38.84 -22.25
C LEU A 628 -0.90 40.37 -22.32
N GLU A 629 -0.16 41.15 -21.51
CA GLU A 629 -0.33 42.59 -21.41
C GLU A 629 -0.12 43.35 -22.74
N SER A 630 0.72 42.80 -23.60
CA SER A 630 1.04 43.39 -24.92
C SER A 630 0.32 42.71 -26.09
N VAL A 631 -0.57 41.73 -25.80
CA VAL A 631 -1.25 40.92 -26.83
C VAL A 631 -2.77 41.17 -26.76
N SER A 632 -3.37 41.55 -27.88
CA SER A 632 -4.82 41.66 -27.97
C SER A 632 -5.47 40.28 -28.07
N PRO A 633 -6.60 40.02 -27.39
CA PRO A 633 -7.33 38.77 -27.56
C PRO A 633 -7.81 38.65 -29.01
N VAL A 634 -7.68 37.46 -29.57
CA VAL A 634 -8.21 37.14 -30.92
C VAL A 634 -9.73 36.97 -30.90
N GLN A 635 -10.28 36.66 -29.73
CA GLN A 635 -11.72 36.57 -29.49
C GLN A 635 -12.04 36.87 -28.04
N ALA A 636 -13.20 37.44 -27.76
CA ALA A 636 -13.81 37.59 -26.44
C ALA A 636 -15.31 37.36 -26.54
N GLY A 637 -15.93 36.80 -25.51
CA GLY A 637 -17.34 36.50 -25.53
C GLY A 637 -17.84 35.88 -24.22
N SER A 638 -19.03 35.29 -24.35
CA SER A 638 -19.69 34.57 -23.26
C SER A 638 -20.12 33.20 -23.76
N PHE A 639 -19.89 32.17 -22.97
CA PHE A 639 -20.46 30.84 -23.22
C PHE A 639 -21.92 30.79 -22.84
N ALA A 640 -22.71 29.98 -23.56
CA ALA A 640 -24.09 29.69 -23.18
C ALA A 640 -24.17 28.85 -21.90
N PRO A 641 -25.20 29.01 -21.06
CA PRO A 641 -25.41 28.14 -19.90
C PRO A 641 -25.65 26.68 -20.33
N GLY A 642 -25.25 25.74 -19.47
CA GLY A 642 -25.47 24.31 -19.70
C GLY A 642 -24.21 23.48 -19.66
N ALA A 643 -24.35 22.17 -19.90
CA ALA A 643 -23.26 21.20 -19.95
C ALA A 643 -22.86 20.85 -21.39
N GLU A 644 -23.62 21.30 -22.39
CA GLU A 644 -23.37 20.97 -23.79
C GLU A 644 -22.10 21.58 -24.33
N MET A 645 -21.41 20.84 -25.18
CA MET A 645 -20.24 21.31 -25.92
C MET A 645 -20.61 22.49 -26.82
N GLN A 646 -19.78 23.51 -26.84
CA GLN A 646 -19.97 24.73 -27.63
C GLN A 646 -18.81 24.90 -28.60
N GLU A 647 -19.14 24.98 -29.91
CA GLU A 647 -18.17 25.27 -30.97
C GLU A 647 -18.20 26.75 -31.33
N LEU A 648 -17.03 27.39 -31.35
CA LEU A 648 -16.86 28.80 -31.64
C LEU A 648 -15.80 29.00 -32.73
N ARG A 649 -16.05 29.97 -33.64
CA ARG A 649 -15.14 30.32 -34.72
C ARG A 649 -14.32 31.56 -34.36
N ILE A 650 -13.03 31.54 -34.70
CA ILE A 650 -12.12 32.68 -34.63
C ILE A 650 -12.01 33.31 -36.03
N THR A 651 -12.42 34.57 -36.15
CA THR A 651 -12.43 35.26 -37.45
C THR A 651 -11.78 36.62 -37.31
N PRO A 652 -10.68 36.90 -38.07
CA PRO A 652 -9.96 35.94 -38.92
C PRO A 652 -9.24 34.84 -38.11
N PRO A 653 -8.93 33.66 -38.73
CA PRO A 653 -8.11 32.64 -38.11
C PRO A 653 -6.78 33.19 -37.59
N ALA A 654 -6.38 32.76 -36.41
CA ALA A 654 -5.16 33.23 -35.75
C ALA A 654 -4.04 32.19 -35.83
N LYS A 655 -2.78 32.64 -35.92
CA LYS A 655 -1.62 31.77 -36.05
C LYS A 655 -0.72 31.89 -34.84
N GLY A 656 -0.36 30.76 -34.23
CA GLY A 656 0.54 30.75 -33.08
C GLY A 656 0.82 29.33 -32.56
N ARG A 657 1.86 29.24 -31.73
CA ARG A 657 2.27 28.03 -31.04
C ARG A 657 1.50 27.82 -29.73
N PHE A 658 1.02 28.90 -29.15
CA PHE A 658 0.29 28.86 -27.89
C PHE A 658 -1.15 29.32 -28.08
N PHE A 659 -2.09 28.58 -27.43
CA PHE A 659 -3.49 28.95 -27.29
C PHE A 659 -3.76 29.21 -25.80
N CYS A 660 -4.35 30.36 -25.47
CA CYS A 660 -4.70 30.71 -24.10
C CYS A 660 -6.22 30.93 -23.99
N LEU A 661 -6.85 30.22 -23.07
CA LEU A 661 -8.18 30.48 -22.58
C LEU A 661 -8.07 31.28 -21.27
N GLU A 662 -8.60 32.51 -21.25
CA GLU A 662 -8.72 33.32 -20.05
C GLU A 662 -10.20 33.36 -19.62
N SER A 663 -10.50 32.81 -18.43
CA SER A 663 -11.81 32.87 -17.80
C SER A 663 -11.93 34.15 -16.97
N LEU A 664 -12.96 34.95 -17.24
CA LEU A 664 -13.21 36.24 -16.57
C LEU A 664 -14.29 36.14 -15.50
N SER A 665 -15.18 35.16 -15.59
CA SER A 665 -16.24 34.90 -14.62
C SER A 665 -16.84 33.50 -14.83
N ALA A 666 -17.49 32.95 -13.78
CA ALA A 666 -18.22 31.70 -13.83
C ALA A 666 -19.74 31.91 -13.89
N MET A 667 -20.47 30.84 -14.28
CA MET A 667 -21.95 30.85 -14.37
C MET A 667 -22.61 31.00 -12.99
N ASP A 668 -21.96 30.51 -11.94
CA ASP A 668 -22.45 30.55 -10.55
C ASP A 668 -21.88 31.73 -9.73
N ASP A 669 -21.26 32.70 -10.39
CA ASP A 669 -20.64 33.90 -9.80
C ASP A 669 -19.56 33.60 -8.73
N LYS A 670 -19.05 32.37 -8.68
CA LYS A 670 -17.95 31.97 -7.80
C LYS A 670 -16.58 32.22 -8.44
N PRO A 671 -15.51 32.28 -7.63
CA PRO A 671 -14.16 32.55 -8.12
C PRO A 671 -13.50 31.33 -8.77
N PHE A 672 -14.23 30.44 -9.41
CA PHE A 672 -13.70 29.20 -9.98
C PHE A 672 -13.83 29.15 -11.51
N ALA A 673 -12.92 28.41 -12.14
CA ALA A 673 -13.03 28.00 -13.54
C ALA A 673 -12.83 26.48 -13.65
N ALA A 674 -13.65 25.85 -14.53
CA ALA A 674 -13.53 24.43 -14.83
C ALA A 674 -13.77 24.18 -16.32
N VAL A 675 -13.01 23.25 -16.90
CA VAL A 675 -13.08 22.85 -18.30
C VAL A 675 -12.95 21.34 -18.38
N ALA A 676 -13.95 20.65 -18.93
CA ALA A 676 -13.87 19.22 -19.16
C ALA A 676 -12.99 18.92 -20.38
N GLU A 677 -13.17 19.64 -21.49
CA GLU A 677 -12.34 19.42 -22.68
C GLU A 677 -12.24 20.67 -23.55
N LEU A 678 -11.09 20.89 -24.17
CA LEU A 678 -10.79 21.89 -25.18
C LEU A 678 -10.25 21.24 -26.44
N GLU A 679 -10.98 21.32 -27.53
CA GLU A 679 -10.53 20.96 -28.86
C GLU A 679 -10.29 22.24 -29.70
N LEU A 680 -9.18 22.31 -30.41
CA LEU A 680 -8.95 23.42 -31.36
C LEU A 680 -9.26 22.97 -32.77
N LEU A 681 -9.73 23.91 -33.58
CA LEU A 681 -10.15 23.69 -34.95
C LEU A 681 -9.23 24.45 -35.93
N ASP A 682 -8.97 23.85 -37.07
CA ASP A 682 -8.29 24.53 -38.19
C ASP A 682 -9.20 25.59 -38.85
N GLU A 683 -8.71 26.28 -39.88
CA GLU A 683 -9.47 27.29 -40.62
C GLU A 683 -10.73 26.75 -41.31
N ASN A 684 -10.78 25.42 -41.57
CA ASN A 684 -11.93 24.73 -42.18
C ASN A 684 -12.90 24.17 -41.13
N GLY A 685 -12.57 24.25 -39.82
CA GLY A 685 -13.37 23.73 -38.72
C GLY A 685 -13.12 22.25 -38.40
N LYS A 686 -12.05 21.68 -38.94
CA LYS A 686 -11.64 20.32 -38.61
C LYS A 686 -10.79 20.33 -37.34
N PRO A 687 -11.00 19.37 -36.40
CA PRO A 687 -10.19 19.26 -35.20
C PRO A 687 -8.69 19.13 -35.50
N LEU A 688 -7.89 19.92 -34.82
CA LEU A 688 -6.44 19.80 -34.81
C LEU A 688 -6.03 18.58 -33.94
N SER A 689 -5.02 17.83 -34.37
CA SER A 689 -4.49 16.73 -33.59
C SER A 689 -3.92 17.24 -32.27
N HIS A 690 -4.28 16.61 -31.16
CA HIS A 690 -3.74 16.86 -29.82
C HIS A 690 -2.30 16.32 -29.64
N GLU A 691 -1.75 15.67 -30.64
CA GLU A 691 -0.42 15.05 -30.56
C GLU A 691 0.66 16.09 -30.24
N GLY A 692 1.40 15.84 -29.14
CA GLY A 692 2.46 16.72 -28.67
C GLY A 692 1.98 17.96 -27.93
N TRP A 693 0.67 18.14 -27.69
CA TRP A 693 0.19 19.24 -26.88
C TRP A 693 0.61 19.09 -25.42
N THR A 694 0.91 20.19 -24.77
CA THR A 694 1.24 20.25 -23.35
C THR A 694 0.64 21.51 -22.75
N ILE A 695 0.37 21.50 -21.46
CA ILE A 695 0.01 22.73 -20.74
C ILE A 695 1.27 23.55 -20.50
N ALA A 696 1.34 24.72 -21.12
CA ALA A 696 2.48 25.64 -20.98
C ALA A 696 2.37 26.49 -19.72
N TYR A 697 1.15 26.87 -19.33
CA TYR A 697 0.87 27.69 -18.14
C TYR A 697 -0.54 27.43 -17.63
N VAL A 698 -0.70 27.46 -16.35
CA VAL A 698 -1.98 27.57 -15.64
C VAL A 698 -1.74 28.37 -14.37
N ASP A 699 -2.63 29.30 -14.05
CA ASP A 699 -2.51 30.13 -12.83
C ASP A 699 -2.97 29.39 -11.57
N SER A 700 -3.93 28.47 -11.70
CA SER A 700 -4.55 27.75 -10.60
C SER A 700 -5.10 26.41 -11.04
N GLU A 701 -4.88 25.36 -10.23
CA GLU A 701 -5.44 24.01 -10.44
C GLU A 701 -5.61 23.32 -9.09
N GLU A 702 -6.73 22.60 -8.88
CA GLU A 702 -6.97 21.81 -7.69
C GLU A 702 -6.24 20.47 -7.81
N ARG A 703 -5.42 20.13 -6.84
CA ARG A 703 -4.64 18.88 -6.80
C ARG A 703 -4.72 18.16 -5.46
N ASP A 704 -5.33 18.81 -4.44
CA ASP A 704 -5.35 18.28 -3.08
C ASP A 704 -6.68 17.62 -2.71
N LYS A 705 -7.79 18.18 -3.22
CA LYS A 705 -9.14 17.70 -2.88
C LYS A 705 -9.81 16.92 -4.01
N GLU A 706 -9.39 17.15 -5.24
CA GLU A 706 -9.79 16.42 -6.44
C GLU A 706 -8.68 16.47 -7.49
N ASP A 707 -8.69 15.59 -8.46
CA ASP A 707 -7.83 15.71 -9.65
C ASP A 707 -8.43 16.73 -10.62
N GLY A 708 -8.18 18.00 -10.34
CA GLY A 708 -8.53 19.14 -11.20
C GLY A 708 -7.33 19.66 -11.99
N THR A 709 -6.39 18.79 -12.40
CA THR A 709 -5.20 19.18 -13.16
C THR A 709 -5.54 19.72 -14.54
N ALA A 710 -4.74 20.64 -15.04
CA ALA A 710 -5.01 21.32 -16.31
C ALA A 710 -4.89 20.39 -17.54
N GLU A 711 -4.18 19.28 -17.42
CA GLU A 711 -4.09 18.25 -18.45
C GLU A 711 -5.45 17.63 -18.78
N ASN A 712 -6.35 17.55 -17.81
CA ASN A 712 -7.71 17.05 -17.99
C ASN A 712 -8.52 17.88 -19.03
N ALA A 713 -8.12 19.10 -19.29
CA ALA A 713 -8.77 19.94 -20.31
C ALA A 713 -8.38 19.61 -21.76
N ILE A 714 -7.41 18.72 -21.99
CA ILE A 714 -6.88 18.39 -23.32
C ILE A 714 -6.58 16.89 -23.51
N ASP A 715 -7.13 16.03 -22.68
CA ASP A 715 -6.82 14.58 -22.67
C ASP A 715 -7.79 13.73 -23.50
N GLY A 716 -8.83 14.35 -24.07
CA GLY A 716 -9.86 13.69 -24.88
C GLY A 716 -10.95 13.02 -24.07
N GLN A 717 -11.07 13.32 -22.76
CA GLN A 717 -12.06 12.73 -21.87
C GLN A 717 -12.95 13.83 -21.25
N THR A 718 -14.25 13.72 -21.38
CA THR A 718 -15.18 14.69 -20.80
C THR A 718 -15.67 14.31 -19.38
N ALA A 719 -15.24 13.14 -18.87
CA ALA A 719 -15.63 12.66 -17.55
C ALA A 719 -14.81 13.30 -16.41
N ASN A 720 -13.58 13.72 -16.69
CA ASN A 720 -12.72 14.52 -15.82
C ASN A 720 -12.68 15.99 -16.29
N PHE A 721 -12.00 16.85 -15.56
CA PHE A 721 -11.96 18.29 -15.90
C PHE A 721 -10.79 19.00 -15.20
N TRP A 722 -10.26 20.05 -15.80
CA TRP A 722 -9.49 21.07 -15.08
C TRP A 722 -10.42 21.85 -14.15
N HIS A 723 -9.98 22.10 -12.92
CA HIS A 723 -10.65 22.96 -11.96
C HIS A 723 -9.63 23.84 -11.22
N THR A 724 -9.91 25.12 -11.09
CA THR A 724 -9.09 26.02 -10.28
C THR A 724 -9.17 25.64 -8.79
N GLN A 725 -8.13 25.97 -8.04
CA GLN A 725 -8.02 25.62 -6.62
C GLN A 725 -9.20 26.13 -5.80
N TRP A 726 -9.76 25.24 -4.97
CA TRP A 726 -10.88 25.56 -4.08
C TRP A 726 -10.68 24.99 -2.65
N GLY A 727 -9.78 24.05 -2.47
CA GLY A 727 -9.55 23.38 -1.19
C GLY A 727 -8.78 24.24 -0.20
N ASN A 728 -7.53 24.59 -0.52
CA ASN A 728 -6.61 25.30 0.35
C ASN A 728 -6.52 26.80 0.04
N ALA A 729 -6.89 27.20 -1.18
CA ALA A 729 -6.99 28.61 -1.60
C ALA A 729 -8.17 28.75 -2.59
N GLN A 730 -8.64 30.00 -2.77
CA GLN A 730 -9.70 30.32 -3.70
C GLN A 730 -9.30 31.59 -4.45
N PRO A 731 -8.36 31.49 -5.42
CA PRO A 731 -7.94 32.65 -6.21
C PRO A 731 -9.11 33.18 -7.04
N ASN A 732 -9.13 34.51 -7.21
CA ASN A 732 -10.17 35.18 -8.01
C ASN A 732 -9.85 35.17 -9.51
N HIS A 733 -10.88 35.31 -10.34
CA HIS A 733 -10.70 35.62 -11.76
C HIS A 733 -9.80 36.84 -12.00
N PRO A 734 -9.06 36.90 -13.12
CA PRO A 734 -9.11 36.00 -14.27
C PRO A 734 -8.28 34.74 -14.06
N HIS A 735 -8.80 33.57 -14.51
CA HIS A 735 -8.06 32.32 -14.57
C HIS A 735 -7.58 32.03 -15.99
N ARG A 736 -6.40 31.42 -16.12
CA ARG A 736 -5.73 31.26 -17.40
C ARG A 736 -5.18 29.86 -17.58
N LEU A 737 -5.53 29.26 -18.72
CA LEU A 737 -5.02 27.97 -19.18
C LEU A 737 -4.34 28.21 -20.54
N VAL A 738 -3.04 27.87 -20.65
CA VAL A 738 -2.28 28.02 -21.90
C VAL A 738 -1.80 26.67 -22.40
N ILE A 739 -2.22 26.33 -23.60
CA ILE A 739 -1.83 25.11 -24.31
C ILE A 739 -0.68 25.42 -25.25
N ASN A 740 0.42 24.64 -25.21
CA ASN A 740 1.47 24.62 -26.19
C ASN A 740 1.11 23.58 -27.27
N LEU A 741 0.93 23.99 -28.48
CA LEU A 741 0.52 23.17 -29.63
C LEU A 741 1.69 22.39 -30.29
N ALA A 742 2.82 22.31 -29.60
CA ALA A 742 4.08 21.73 -30.05
C ALA A 742 4.75 22.50 -31.21
N GLN A 743 3.98 23.05 -32.13
CA GLN A 743 4.43 23.86 -33.28
C GLN A 743 3.42 24.97 -33.55
N THR A 744 3.85 25.97 -34.36
CA THR A 744 2.94 27.04 -34.81
C THR A 744 1.83 26.47 -35.68
N ARG A 745 0.56 26.72 -35.33
CA ARG A 745 -0.64 26.26 -36.01
C ARG A 745 -1.54 27.44 -36.39
N THR A 746 -2.38 27.26 -37.41
CA THR A 746 -3.49 28.15 -37.68
C THR A 746 -4.71 27.64 -36.96
N VAL A 747 -5.27 28.44 -36.04
CA VAL A 747 -6.45 28.14 -35.26
C VAL A 747 -7.62 28.96 -35.80
N GLY A 748 -8.60 28.28 -36.38
CA GLY A 748 -9.83 28.86 -36.94
C GLY A 748 -11.04 28.77 -36.01
N GLY A 749 -10.88 28.10 -34.88
CA GLY A 749 -11.94 27.95 -33.87
C GLY A 749 -11.55 27.03 -32.74
N PHE A 750 -12.48 26.83 -31.83
CA PHE A 750 -12.31 25.88 -30.71
C PHE A 750 -13.65 25.35 -30.24
N ARG A 751 -13.62 24.19 -29.58
CA ARG A 751 -14.73 23.61 -28.84
C ARG A 751 -14.43 23.67 -27.36
N TYR A 752 -15.40 24.18 -26.60
CA TYR A 752 -15.39 24.22 -25.15
C TYR A 752 -16.43 23.23 -24.61
N THR A 753 -16.00 22.22 -23.89
CA THR A 753 -16.87 21.32 -23.14
C THR A 753 -16.84 21.72 -21.68
N PRO A 754 -17.95 22.21 -21.11
CA PRO A 754 -18.05 22.58 -19.70
C PRO A 754 -17.92 21.34 -18.80
N ARG A 755 -17.58 21.55 -17.51
CA ARG A 755 -17.65 20.51 -16.48
C ARG A 755 -19.00 19.79 -16.54
N GLN A 756 -18.96 18.44 -16.63
CA GLN A 756 -20.14 17.58 -16.71
C GLN A 756 -20.72 17.30 -15.32
N GLY A 757 -21.92 16.70 -15.26
CA GLY A 757 -22.65 16.29 -14.07
C GLY A 757 -23.93 17.10 -13.81
N GLU A 758 -24.95 16.40 -13.33
CA GLU A 758 -26.23 17.01 -12.93
C GLU A 758 -26.05 17.78 -11.60
N GLY A 759 -26.59 18.99 -11.54
CA GLY A 759 -26.55 19.85 -10.35
C GLY A 759 -25.21 20.52 -10.04
N SER A 760 -24.13 20.21 -10.77
CA SER A 760 -22.82 20.77 -10.56
C SER A 760 -22.50 21.84 -11.60
N VAL A 761 -22.86 23.09 -11.31
CA VAL A 761 -22.48 24.26 -12.15
C VAL A 761 -21.16 24.89 -11.73
N GLY A 762 -20.48 24.35 -10.71
CA GLY A 762 -19.28 24.93 -10.14
C GLY A 762 -18.16 25.12 -11.17
N GLY A 763 -17.75 26.39 -11.36
CA GLY A 763 -16.65 26.76 -12.23
C GLY A 763 -16.93 26.76 -13.73
N ARG A 764 -18.13 26.45 -14.21
CA ARG A 764 -18.48 26.62 -15.65
C ARG A 764 -18.25 28.07 -16.06
N ILE A 765 -17.40 28.28 -17.07
CA ILE A 765 -16.97 29.61 -17.49
C ILE A 765 -18.16 30.37 -18.14
N ARG A 766 -18.36 31.65 -17.73
CA ARG A 766 -19.32 32.56 -18.36
C ARG A 766 -18.62 33.44 -19.38
N ASN A 767 -17.77 34.34 -18.95
CA ASN A 767 -17.08 35.29 -19.81
C ASN A 767 -15.63 34.85 -20.03
N TYR A 768 -15.17 34.96 -21.28
CA TYR A 768 -13.85 34.51 -21.64
C TYR A 768 -13.13 35.46 -22.60
N ARG A 769 -11.80 35.32 -22.71
CA ARG A 769 -10.95 35.81 -23.79
C ARG A 769 -10.07 34.68 -24.30
N ILE A 770 -9.79 34.72 -25.61
CA ILE A 770 -8.88 33.79 -26.28
C ILE A 770 -7.70 34.56 -26.84
N TYR A 771 -6.50 34.01 -26.64
CA TYR A 771 -5.28 34.52 -27.24
C TYR A 771 -4.57 33.39 -28.00
N VAL A 772 -4.01 33.72 -29.18
CA VAL A 772 -3.21 32.80 -30.00
C VAL A 772 -1.94 33.53 -30.41
N GLY A 773 -0.76 32.93 -30.21
CA GLY A 773 0.49 33.58 -30.57
C GLY A 773 1.73 32.71 -30.22
N ASP A 774 2.91 33.10 -30.74
CA ASP A 774 4.14 32.39 -30.45
C ASP A 774 4.86 32.88 -29.17
N GLY A 775 4.55 34.09 -28.70
CA GLY A 775 5.24 34.76 -27.60
C GLY A 775 4.38 34.90 -26.31
N LEU A 776 3.33 34.09 -26.11
CA LEU A 776 2.46 34.21 -24.95
C LEU A 776 3.12 33.77 -23.64
N VAL A 777 4.16 32.96 -23.72
CA VAL A 777 4.86 32.36 -22.56
C VAL A 777 6.37 32.51 -22.74
N GLU A 778 7.04 32.96 -21.68
CA GLU A 778 8.51 33.06 -21.59
C GLU A 778 9.00 32.21 -20.39
N LYS A 779 10.10 31.44 -20.59
CA LYS A 779 10.74 30.60 -19.56
C LYS A 779 11.49 31.43 -18.55
#